data_2241662492694da727c87427e2b15b6f
#
_entry.id   2241662492694da727c87427e2b15b6f
#
_cell.length_a   1.000
_cell.length_b   1.000
_cell.length_c   1.000
_cell.angle_alpha   90.00
_cell.angle_beta   90.00
_cell.angle_gamma   90.00
#
_symmetry.space_group_name_H-M   'P 1'
#
loop_
_entity.id
_entity.type
_entity.pdbx_description
1 polymer ?
#
loop_
_entity_poly.entity_id
_entity_poly.type
_entity_poly.pdbx_seq_one_letter_code
_entity_poly.pdbx_strand_id
1 'polypeptide(L)'
;MKSPISTTTISEKAVGSFLSSTEGLSKTLSLVPSVVKTYDAAVDCVSIRGFADDGRGFVINGIPGMQAMTRQSSNYIESVDVIEGPATGINGSGMANRSGGTISINSKKALMDEDTRKVGIKYHSKGAHEEYIDFGTRLGEDKSYGVRINASNTNGERSIENWNLKQKNIYINLDQETTNSKTNFMFGYTDTDSSGRPYGLTVSSKFEGNALPSAPDGKLNVNPTWRRDKNTNLVMTLNHEQKINDHLKAFLNAGHFKQDWFYYVGFDKTLLNEAGDFSAVSDNYSLLEKRDYAQIGLKGDFRTGDLKHEWVAGVDRMWHYYGGAKNYEEESGWTGNIYHPNPGSYAPPTFAQSDAYYGTHARISGWSVMDSITTGNEKLNILVGLNGKSIAKDSYRPDGSHNKQTGDYYDVSPSFGINYTFNPRLAVYANHTEEFVEGGIVGSKYQNHGTTLDPYKTKQNEIGVKFKTGDFFHKVSYFDIKKANAVDVTKPGFTKPFLLADGEARHKGFEYTATGTLAEKWNLIGGFMHLNAKQKTTSAATNGKRPNGVPEWSANLGVEYKANDDFSVLMRGNYVGSSFVRNEQYGVPSYFTLDAGVNYKTSLNSTPVTLRAMCYNVTDKKYWAPSGNTLHFGGPRTFMLSAEFDI
;
A
#
# COMPACT_ATOMS: atom_id res chain seq x y z
N MET A 1 17.24 1.85 -17.03
CA MET A 1 18.66 2.20 -16.92
C MET A 1 18.88 3.72 -16.77
N LYS A 2 18.19 4.57 -17.53
CA LYS A 2 18.46 6.02 -17.61
C LYS A 2 17.92 6.89 -16.45
N SER A 3 16.95 6.43 -15.66
CA SER A 3 16.37 7.21 -14.56
C SER A 3 17.26 7.16 -13.30
N PRO A 4 17.48 8.28 -12.59
CA PRO A 4 18.15 8.30 -11.30
C PRO A 4 17.23 7.88 -10.12
N ILE A 5 16.00 7.47 -10.40
CA ILE A 5 15.02 7.04 -9.39
C ILE A 5 15.00 5.51 -9.32
N SER A 6 14.86 5.00 -8.09
CA SER A 6 14.69 3.58 -7.80
C SER A 6 13.22 3.19 -7.98
N THR A 7 12.93 2.30 -8.91
CA THR A 7 11.58 1.79 -9.17
C THR A 7 11.63 0.30 -9.48
N THR A 8 10.65 -0.43 -8.96
CA THR A 8 10.46 -1.87 -9.26
C THR A 8 9.02 -2.06 -9.75
N THR A 9 8.86 -2.56 -10.98
CA THR A 9 7.55 -2.82 -11.59
C THR A 9 7.16 -4.28 -11.42
N ILE A 10 5.96 -4.52 -10.94
CA ILE A 10 5.28 -5.83 -10.90
C ILE A 10 4.26 -5.83 -12.04
N SER A 11 4.50 -6.65 -13.06
CA SER A 11 3.65 -6.72 -14.26
C SER A 11 2.31 -7.41 -13.98
N GLU A 12 1.31 -7.22 -14.87
CA GLU A 12 0.01 -7.92 -14.83
C GLU A 12 0.19 -9.43 -14.66
N LYS A 13 1.11 -10.02 -15.40
CA LYS A 13 1.41 -11.46 -15.31
C LYS A 13 1.85 -11.85 -13.91
N ALA A 14 2.75 -11.09 -13.27
CA ALA A 14 3.21 -11.35 -11.92
C ALA A 14 2.09 -11.09 -10.90
N VAL A 15 1.33 -10.00 -11.08
CA VAL A 15 0.11 -9.70 -10.32
C VAL A 15 -0.86 -10.88 -10.42
N GLY A 16 -1.22 -11.32 -11.61
CA GLY A 16 -2.16 -12.43 -11.85
C GLY A 16 -1.65 -13.79 -11.38
N SER A 17 -0.33 -14.04 -11.45
CA SER A 17 0.26 -15.34 -11.07
C SER A 17 0.32 -15.56 -9.56
N PHE A 18 0.62 -14.51 -8.79
CA PHE A 18 0.81 -14.61 -7.34
C PHE A 18 -0.32 -14.00 -6.52
N LEU A 19 -1.26 -13.29 -7.14
CA LEU A 19 -2.42 -12.72 -6.48
C LEU A 19 -3.59 -13.72 -6.42
N SER A 20 -4.11 -13.79 -5.23
CA SER A 20 -5.52 -14.09 -5.06
C SER A 20 -6.20 -12.81 -4.56
N SER A 21 -7.35 -12.46 -5.13
CA SER A 21 -8.18 -11.35 -4.66
C SER A 21 -8.48 -11.45 -3.16
N THR A 22 -8.47 -12.66 -2.63
CA THR A 22 -8.70 -12.93 -1.21
C THR A 22 -7.48 -12.68 -0.34
N GLU A 23 -6.26 -12.64 -0.89
CA GLU A 23 -5.02 -12.42 -0.13
C GLU A 23 -4.57 -10.95 -0.12
N GLY A 24 -5.15 -10.13 -1.01
CA GLY A 24 -4.88 -8.70 -1.14
C GLY A 24 -3.63 -8.32 -1.90
N LEU A 25 -3.58 -7.06 -2.34
CA LEU A 25 -2.47 -6.50 -3.08
C LEU A 25 -1.17 -6.51 -2.27
N SER A 26 -1.23 -6.27 -0.96
CA SER A 26 -0.08 -6.26 -0.05
C SER A 26 0.76 -7.53 -0.10
N LYS A 27 0.13 -8.68 -0.38
CA LYS A 27 0.86 -9.95 -0.55
C LYS A 27 1.68 -10.00 -1.83
N THR A 28 1.20 -9.41 -2.93
CA THR A 28 1.98 -9.31 -4.19
C THR A 28 3.08 -8.26 -4.08
N LEU A 29 2.80 -7.15 -3.40
CA LEU A 29 3.80 -6.12 -3.15
C LEU A 29 5.00 -6.65 -2.38
N SER A 30 4.83 -7.68 -1.55
CA SER A 30 5.94 -8.36 -0.86
C SER A 30 6.87 -9.18 -1.79
N LEU A 31 6.68 -9.15 -3.12
CA LEU A 31 7.69 -9.57 -4.10
C LEU A 31 8.83 -8.55 -4.24
N VAL A 32 8.66 -7.34 -3.72
CA VAL A 32 9.69 -6.30 -3.68
C VAL A 32 10.31 -6.30 -2.27
N PRO A 33 11.62 -6.48 -2.12
CA PRO A 33 12.26 -6.69 -0.80
C PRO A 33 12.14 -5.50 0.14
N SER A 34 12.00 -4.27 -0.39
CA SER A 34 11.76 -3.07 0.41
C SER A 34 10.36 -3.01 1.02
N VAL A 35 9.42 -3.88 0.57
CA VAL A 35 8.03 -3.89 0.99
C VAL A 35 7.75 -5.06 1.93
N VAL A 36 7.32 -4.75 3.14
CA VAL A 36 6.88 -5.74 4.14
C VAL A 36 5.41 -5.53 4.43
N LYS A 37 4.62 -6.61 4.34
CA LYS A 37 3.22 -6.60 4.71
C LYS A 37 3.09 -6.43 6.23
N THR A 38 2.34 -5.45 6.70
CA THR A 38 2.21 -5.12 8.12
C THR A 38 0.89 -5.57 8.75
N TYR A 39 -0.15 -5.79 7.94
CA TYR A 39 -1.44 -6.32 8.36
C TYR A 39 -1.74 -7.60 7.59
N ASP A 40 -2.31 -8.60 8.23
CA ASP A 40 -2.51 -9.87 7.54
C ASP A 40 -3.95 -10.11 7.03
N ALA A 41 -4.96 -9.36 7.48
CA ALA A 41 -6.32 -9.75 7.18
C ALA A 41 -7.05 -8.88 6.15
N ALA A 42 -7.52 -7.70 6.49
CA ALA A 42 -8.58 -7.05 5.71
C ALA A 42 -8.21 -5.71 5.10
N VAL A 43 -6.95 -5.32 5.23
CA VAL A 43 -6.42 -4.05 4.75
C VAL A 43 -5.12 -4.28 3.97
N ASP A 44 -4.87 -3.48 2.96
CA ASP A 44 -3.67 -3.55 2.14
C ASP A 44 -2.58 -2.60 2.67
N CYS A 45 -2.25 -2.75 3.98
CA CYS A 45 -1.19 -1.99 4.60
C CYS A 45 0.17 -2.65 4.40
N VAL A 46 1.16 -1.84 4.09
CA VAL A 46 2.55 -2.25 3.91
C VAL A 46 3.50 -1.31 4.64
N SER A 47 4.73 -1.72 4.83
CA SER A 47 5.81 -0.79 5.10
C SER A 47 6.82 -0.81 3.95
N ILE A 48 7.30 0.34 3.54
CA ILE A 48 8.32 0.50 2.51
C ILE A 48 9.55 1.05 3.19
N ARG A 49 10.70 0.34 3.11
CA ARG A 49 11.93 0.70 3.83
C ARG A 49 11.69 0.98 5.33
N GLY A 50 10.73 0.22 5.94
CA GLY A 50 10.37 0.33 7.35
C GLY A 50 9.40 1.47 7.72
N PHE A 51 8.94 2.28 6.77
CA PHE A 51 7.90 3.29 6.99
C PHE A 51 6.54 2.74 6.56
N ALA A 52 5.59 2.73 7.50
CA ALA A 52 4.25 2.20 7.25
C ALA A 52 3.45 3.12 6.31
N ASP A 53 2.71 2.49 5.38
CA ASP A 53 1.68 3.08 4.54
C ASP A 53 0.39 2.25 4.70
N ASP A 54 -0.71 2.92 4.99
CA ASP A 54 -2.02 2.29 5.21
C ASP A 54 -2.87 2.20 3.91
N GLY A 55 -2.25 2.34 2.76
CA GLY A 55 -2.88 2.32 1.45
C GLY A 55 -3.38 3.69 0.97
N ARG A 56 -3.62 4.65 1.86
CA ARG A 56 -4.06 6.01 1.46
C ARG A 56 -2.99 6.79 0.70
N GLY A 57 -1.72 6.40 0.84
CA GLY A 57 -0.60 6.94 0.08
C GLY A 57 -0.47 6.41 -1.34
N PHE A 58 -1.21 5.36 -1.69
CA PHE A 58 -1.14 4.76 -3.02
C PHE A 58 -1.69 5.72 -4.09
N VAL A 59 -1.13 5.57 -5.27
CA VAL A 59 -1.48 6.37 -6.45
C VAL A 59 -2.20 5.45 -7.44
N ILE A 60 -3.31 5.89 -8.01
CA ILE A 60 -4.02 5.16 -9.08
C ILE A 60 -3.98 6.01 -10.35
N ASN A 61 -3.47 5.45 -11.43
CA ASN A 61 -3.33 6.13 -12.73
C ASN A 61 -2.63 7.50 -12.62
N GLY A 62 -1.59 7.60 -11.79
CA GLY A 62 -0.86 8.84 -11.54
C GLY A 62 -1.55 9.84 -10.60
N ILE A 63 -2.74 9.53 -10.05
CA ILE A 63 -3.51 10.41 -9.17
C ILE A 63 -3.37 9.94 -7.72
N PRO A 64 -2.83 10.79 -6.82
CA PRO A 64 -2.58 10.41 -5.43
C PRO A 64 -3.88 10.32 -4.63
N GLY A 65 -3.87 9.46 -3.61
CA GLY A 65 -4.97 9.38 -2.64
C GLY A 65 -6.26 8.74 -3.16
N MET A 66 -6.20 7.98 -4.25
CA MET A 66 -7.39 7.35 -4.84
C MET A 66 -7.62 5.91 -4.38
N GLN A 67 -6.78 5.37 -3.49
CA GLN A 67 -6.93 4.04 -2.91
C GLN A 67 -7.59 4.09 -1.53
N ALA A 68 -8.45 3.10 -1.27
CA ALA A 68 -9.01 2.87 0.06
C ALA A 68 -7.98 2.18 0.98
N MET A 69 -8.09 2.39 2.29
CA MET A 69 -7.34 1.62 3.27
C MET A 69 -7.79 0.16 3.30
N THR A 70 -9.09 -0.09 3.08
CA THR A 70 -9.66 -1.44 3.01
C THR A 70 -9.27 -2.15 1.72
N ARG A 71 -9.17 -3.48 1.80
CA ARG A 71 -8.80 -4.32 0.66
C ARG A 71 -9.73 -4.15 -0.52
N GLN A 72 -9.15 -3.94 -1.69
CA GLN A 72 -9.83 -3.81 -2.97
C GLN A 72 -9.60 -5.06 -3.84
N SER A 73 -10.45 -5.27 -4.85
CA SER A 73 -10.17 -6.25 -5.90
C SER A 73 -8.90 -5.87 -6.66
N SER A 74 -8.15 -6.88 -7.07
CA SER A 74 -6.96 -6.70 -7.94
C SER A 74 -7.25 -6.99 -9.42
N ASN A 75 -8.47 -7.37 -9.76
CA ASN A 75 -8.81 -7.81 -11.12
C ASN A 75 -8.69 -6.69 -12.16
N TYR A 76 -8.78 -5.41 -11.74
CA TYR A 76 -8.62 -4.24 -12.60
C TYR A 76 -7.17 -3.79 -12.79
N ILE A 77 -6.21 -4.39 -12.07
CA ILE A 77 -4.82 -3.95 -12.03
C ILE A 77 -4.06 -4.53 -13.23
N GLU A 78 -3.44 -3.66 -14.03
CA GLU A 78 -2.50 -4.03 -15.09
C GLU A 78 -1.08 -4.20 -14.54
N SER A 79 -0.61 -3.20 -13.79
CA SER A 79 0.72 -3.23 -13.20
C SER A 79 0.77 -2.41 -11.92
N VAL A 80 1.80 -2.69 -11.12
CA VAL A 80 2.09 -1.92 -9.91
C VAL A 80 3.55 -1.53 -9.92
N ASP A 81 3.81 -0.24 -9.76
CA ASP A 81 5.16 0.29 -9.59
C ASP A 81 5.41 0.62 -8.12
N VAL A 82 6.48 0.07 -7.58
CA VAL A 82 7.02 0.45 -6.28
C VAL A 82 8.14 1.45 -6.52
N ILE A 83 7.90 2.70 -6.16
CA ILE A 83 8.87 3.79 -6.25
C ILE A 83 9.46 3.95 -4.85
N GLU A 84 10.72 3.57 -4.68
CA GLU A 84 11.39 3.58 -3.38
C GLU A 84 11.91 4.99 -3.03
N GLY A 85 11.68 5.42 -1.80
CA GLY A 85 12.02 6.74 -1.27
C GLY A 85 10.92 7.78 -1.45
N PRO A 86 11.05 8.95 -0.79
CA PRO A 86 10.07 10.03 -0.86
C PRO A 86 9.84 10.47 -2.31
N ALA A 87 8.63 10.29 -2.82
CA ALA A 87 8.28 10.57 -4.21
C ALA A 87 7.67 11.97 -4.32
N THR A 88 8.51 12.98 -4.32
CA THR A 88 8.07 14.36 -4.40
C THR A 88 7.85 14.83 -5.83
N GLY A 89 6.78 15.56 -6.05
CA GLY A 89 6.49 16.27 -7.30
C GLY A 89 6.09 15.43 -8.50
N ILE A 90 6.53 14.18 -8.58
CA ILE A 90 6.25 13.29 -9.71
C ILE A 90 4.77 12.91 -9.78
N ASN A 91 4.17 12.64 -8.60
CA ASN A 91 2.78 12.19 -8.47
C ASN A 91 1.88 13.20 -7.75
N GLY A 92 2.19 14.49 -7.86
CA GLY A 92 1.42 15.57 -7.24
C GLY A 92 1.48 15.62 -5.71
N SER A 93 0.81 16.61 -5.14
CA SER A 93 0.75 16.88 -3.69
C SER A 93 -0.29 16.00 -3.02
N GLY A 94 0.01 14.73 -2.81
CA GLY A 94 -0.85 13.82 -2.06
C GLY A 94 -0.84 14.09 -0.56
N MET A 95 -1.90 13.64 0.10
CA MET A 95 -1.90 13.32 1.53
C MET A 95 -0.95 12.18 1.78
N ALA A 96 -0.78 11.75 2.89
CA ALA A 96 -0.16 10.53 3.31
C ALA A 96 1.36 10.55 3.40
N ASN A 97 1.78 9.72 4.30
CA ASN A 97 3.13 9.45 4.66
C ASN A 97 3.77 8.50 3.64
N ARG A 98 4.33 9.07 2.59
CA ARG A 98 5.07 8.34 1.55
C ARG A 98 6.57 8.34 1.81
N SER A 99 6.96 8.45 3.06
CA SER A 99 8.36 8.62 3.46
C SER A 99 9.28 7.49 3.00
N GLY A 100 8.77 6.26 2.96
CA GLY A 100 9.53 5.09 2.48
C GLY A 100 9.45 4.88 0.98
N GLY A 101 8.40 5.36 0.34
CA GLY A 101 8.12 5.17 -1.08
C GLY A 101 6.65 5.35 -1.44
N THR A 102 6.34 5.12 -2.69
CA THR A 102 4.98 5.21 -3.24
C THR A 102 4.65 3.94 -4.00
N ILE A 103 3.43 3.42 -3.81
CA ILE A 103 2.85 2.36 -4.64
C ILE A 103 1.98 3.04 -5.71
N SER A 104 2.31 2.82 -6.99
CA SER A 104 1.54 3.34 -8.12
C SER A 104 0.85 2.20 -8.85
N ILE A 105 -0.48 2.23 -8.89
CA ILE A 105 -1.33 1.22 -9.51
C ILE A 105 -1.78 1.74 -10.86
N ASN A 106 -1.57 0.96 -11.92
CA ASN A 106 -2.06 1.22 -13.25
C ASN A 106 -3.25 0.30 -13.55
N SER A 107 -4.37 0.87 -13.98
CA SER A 107 -5.57 0.10 -14.32
C SER A 107 -5.49 -0.47 -15.73
N LYS A 108 -6.11 -1.64 -15.93
CA LYS A 108 -6.25 -2.27 -17.23
C LYS A 108 -6.99 -1.38 -18.23
N LYS A 109 -6.50 -1.36 -19.46
CA LYS A 109 -7.13 -0.74 -20.63
C LYS A 109 -7.49 -1.78 -21.67
N ALA A 110 -8.32 -1.41 -22.64
CA ALA A 110 -8.56 -2.25 -23.81
C ALA A 110 -7.29 -2.42 -24.63
N LEU A 111 -6.97 -3.65 -25.03
CA LEU A 111 -5.81 -3.96 -25.85
C LEU A 111 -6.00 -3.44 -27.28
N MET A 112 -4.89 -3.06 -27.95
CA MET A 112 -4.96 -2.51 -29.31
C MET A 112 -5.22 -3.60 -30.35
N ASP A 113 -4.66 -4.78 -30.13
CA ASP A 113 -4.58 -5.82 -31.17
C ASP A 113 -5.66 -6.89 -31.04
N GLU A 114 -6.26 -7.04 -29.85
CA GLU A 114 -7.24 -8.10 -29.59
C GLU A 114 -8.32 -7.67 -28.58
N ASP A 115 -9.48 -8.25 -28.70
CA ASP A 115 -10.52 -8.16 -27.67
C ASP A 115 -10.17 -9.05 -26.47
N THR A 116 -10.55 -8.63 -25.28
CA THR A 116 -10.47 -9.46 -24.09
C THR A 116 -11.88 -9.92 -23.72
N ARG A 117 -12.08 -11.22 -23.56
CA ARG A 117 -13.38 -11.81 -23.21
C ARG A 117 -13.18 -12.95 -22.21
N LYS A 118 -12.94 -12.61 -20.94
CA LYS A 118 -12.61 -13.59 -19.92
C LYS A 118 -13.70 -13.68 -18.87
N VAL A 119 -14.04 -14.90 -18.49
CA VAL A 119 -14.87 -15.21 -17.32
C VAL A 119 -14.12 -16.22 -16.47
N GLY A 120 -14.23 -16.09 -15.15
CA GLY A 120 -13.51 -16.98 -14.27
C GLY A 120 -14.17 -17.21 -12.93
N ILE A 121 -13.77 -18.30 -12.30
CA ILE A 121 -14.15 -18.66 -10.95
C ILE A 121 -12.90 -19.02 -10.15
N LYS A 122 -12.85 -18.56 -8.90
CA LYS A 122 -11.83 -18.92 -7.92
C LYS A 122 -12.51 -19.50 -6.70
N TYR A 123 -12.00 -20.60 -6.19
CA TYR A 123 -12.45 -21.26 -4.98
C TYR A 123 -11.30 -21.31 -3.98
N HIS A 124 -11.58 -20.94 -2.75
CA HIS A 124 -10.62 -20.96 -1.64
C HIS A 124 -11.02 -21.99 -0.59
N SER A 125 -10.05 -22.52 0.12
CA SER A 125 -10.30 -23.39 1.27
C SER A 125 -11.27 -22.71 2.25
N LYS A 126 -12.15 -23.50 2.87
CA LYS A 126 -13.29 -23.08 3.70
C LYS A 126 -14.52 -22.51 2.94
N GLY A 127 -14.52 -22.53 1.62
CA GLY A 127 -15.72 -22.28 0.82
C GLY A 127 -15.88 -20.87 0.27
N ALA A 128 -14.94 -19.95 0.53
CA ALA A 128 -14.97 -18.67 -0.17
C ALA A 128 -14.74 -18.87 -1.68
N HIS A 129 -15.56 -18.25 -2.48
CA HIS A 129 -15.46 -18.29 -3.95
C HIS A 129 -15.61 -16.91 -4.53
N GLU A 130 -15.04 -16.71 -5.72
CA GLU A 130 -15.12 -15.46 -6.49
C GLU A 130 -15.44 -15.80 -7.93
N GLU A 131 -16.51 -15.24 -8.46
CA GLU A 131 -16.77 -15.18 -9.89
C GLU A 131 -16.31 -13.82 -10.41
N TYR A 132 -15.71 -13.78 -11.61
CA TYR A 132 -15.26 -12.54 -12.21
C TYR A 132 -15.36 -12.55 -13.72
N ILE A 133 -15.44 -11.34 -14.28
CA ILE A 133 -15.37 -11.07 -15.71
C ILE A 133 -14.29 -10.02 -15.98
N ASP A 134 -13.68 -10.13 -17.17
CA ASP A 134 -12.74 -9.16 -17.71
C ASP A 134 -12.99 -9.01 -19.20
N PHE A 135 -13.70 -7.94 -19.61
CA PHE A 135 -14.06 -7.66 -20.98
C PHE A 135 -13.43 -6.36 -21.45
N GLY A 136 -12.85 -6.39 -22.65
CA GLY A 136 -12.23 -5.23 -23.25
C GLY A 136 -12.31 -5.27 -24.76
N THR A 137 -12.63 -4.12 -25.37
CA THR A 137 -12.66 -3.94 -26.83
C THR A 137 -12.33 -2.52 -27.20
N ARG A 138 -11.88 -2.34 -28.45
CA ARG A 138 -11.65 -1.02 -29.02
C ARG A 138 -12.64 -0.75 -30.14
N LEU A 139 -13.10 0.49 -30.20
CA LEU A 139 -14.13 0.99 -31.10
C LEU A 139 -13.54 2.05 -32.04
N GLY A 140 -14.23 2.28 -33.17
CA GLY A 140 -13.78 3.16 -34.25
C GLY A 140 -12.94 2.42 -35.30
N GLU A 141 -12.88 2.94 -36.52
CA GLU A 141 -12.10 2.34 -37.60
C GLU A 141 -10.60 2.32 -37.29
N ASP A 142 -10.12 3.34 -36.55
CA ASP A 142 -8.74 3.51 -36.09
C ASP A 142 -8.49 2.92 -34.69
N LYS A 143 -9.50 2.24 -34.09
CA LYS A 143 -9.45 1.70 -32.73
C LYS A 143 -9.08 2.74 -31.67
N SER A 144 -9.41 4.00 -31.89
CA SER A 144 -9.03 5.12 -31.00
C SER A 144 -9.74 5.13 -29.67
N TYR A 145 -10.87 4.44 -29.53
CA TYR A 145 -11.67 4.38 -28.28
C TYR A 145 -11.60 2.99 -27.67
N GLY A 146 -11.20 2.91 -26.41
CA GLY A 146 -11.15 1.67 -25.65
C GLY A 146 -12.17 1.63 -24.52
N VAL A 147 -12.74 0.44 -24.29
CA VAL A 147 -13.60 0.13 -23.16
C VAL A 147 -13.08 -1.14 -22.50
N ARG A 148 -12.81 -1.10 -21.16
CA ARG A 148 -12.47 -2.29 -20.37
C ARG A 148 -13.35 -2.36 -19.15
N ILE A 149 -13.94 -3.53 -18.88
CA ILE A 149 -14.81 -3.77 -17.74
C ILE A 149 -14.27 -4.96 -16.96
N ASN A 150 -14.03 -4.75 -15.67
CA ASN A 150 -13.71 -5.80 -14.72
C ASN A 150 -14.77 -5.81 -13.64
N ALA A 151 -15.41 -6.94 -13.40
CA ALA A 151 -16.35 -7.08 -12.30
C ALA A 151 -16.11 -8.41 -11.56
N SER A 152 -16.36 -8.42 -10.27
CA SER A 152 -16.25 -9.63 -9.47
C SER A 152 -17.23 -9.65 -8.31
N ASN A 153 -17.60 -10.87 -7.89
CA ASN A 153 -18.41 -11.15 -6.73
C ASN A 153 -17.73 -12.23 -5.89
N THR A 154 -17.34 -11.89 -4.67
CA THR A 154 -16.71 -12.81 -3.72
C THR A 154 -17.68 -13.10 -2.59
N ASN A 155 -17.85 -14.37 -2.22
CA ASN A 155 -18.73 -14.78 -1.12
C ASN A 155 -18.18 -16.03 -0.41
N GLY A 156 -18.34 -16.10 0.91
CA GLY A 156 -18.08 -17.28 1.72
C GLY A 156 -17.10 -17.10 2.86
N GLU A 157 -16.87 -18.18 3.59
CA GLU A 157 -15.92 -18.23 4.71
C GLU A 157 -14.48 -18.27 4.20
N ARG A 158 -13.65 -17.42 4.78
CA ARG A 158 -12.22 -17.32 4.50
C ARG A 158 -11.42 -18.40 5.22
N SER A 159 -10.13 -18.48 4.96
CA SER A 159 -9.21 -19.42 5.61
C SER A 159 -9.05 -19.23 7.12
N ILE A 160 -9.42 -18.07 7.65
CA ILE A 160 -9.49 -17.79 9.09
C ILE A 160 -10.92 -18.11 9.57
N GLU A 161 -11.04 -18.84 10.66
CA GLU A 161 -12.31 -19.35 11.21
C GLU A 161 -13.30 -18.22 11.51
N ASN A 162 -14.57 -18.44 11.18
CA ASN A 162 -15.67 -17.48 11.39
C ASN A 162 -15.50 -16.13 10.67
N TRP A 163 -14.57 -16.02 9.73
CA TRP A 163 -14.45 -14.84 8.91
C TRP A 163 -15.16 -15.03 7.57
N ASN A 164 -16.34 -14.42 7.46
CA ASN A 164 -17.13 -14.43 6.22
C ASN A 164 -16.95 -13.10 5.48
N LEU A 165 -16.89 -13.20 4.16
CA LEU A 165 -16.73 -12.05 3.26
C LEU A 165 -17.79 -12.11 2.17
N LYS A 166 -18.47 -10.98 1.93
CA LYS A 166 -19.24 -10.68 0.72
C LYS A 166 -18.67 -9.40 0.14
N GLN A 167 -18.16 -9.48 -1.10
CA GLN A 167 -17.59 -8.31 -1.75
C GLN A 167 -17.99 -8.29 -3.23
N LYS A 168 -18.52 -7.16 -3.67
CA LYS A 168 -18.85 -6.90 -5.07
C LYS A 168 -18.00 -5.75 -5.58
N ASN A 169 -17.42 -5.93 -6.77
CA ASN A 169 -16.57 -4.93 -7.40
C ASN A 169 -16.99 -4.74 -8.84
N ILE A 170 -16.92 -3.51 -9.29
CA ILE A 170 -16.98 -3.16 -10.71
C ILE A 170 -15.98 -2.04 -11.00
N TYR A 171 -15.18 -2.22 -12.05
CA TYR A 171 -14.26 -1.23 -12.57
C TYR A 171 -14.48 -1.09 -14.07
N ILE A 172 -14.63 0.14 -14.52
CA ILE A 172 -14.83 0.49 -15.94
C ILE A 172 -13.73 1.47 -16.31
N ASN A 173 -12.99 1.15 -17.33
CA ASN A 173 -11.99 2.04 -17.92
C ASN A 173 -12.43 2.41 -19.34
N LEU A 174 -12.46 3.70 -19.60
CA LEU A 174 -12.75 4.28 -20.91
C LEU A 174 -11.52 5.05 -21.33
N ASP A 175 -10.95 4.72 -22.49
CA ASP A 175 -9.80 5.43 -23.01
C ASP A 175 -10.01 5.90 -24.46
N GLN A 176 -9.38 7.01 -24.77
CA GLN A 176 -9.25 7.56 -26.11
C GLN A 176 -7.77 7.79 -26.38
N GLU A 177 -7.30 7.32 -27.51
CA GLU A 177 -5.94 7.57 -27.99
C GLU A 177 -5.96 7.98 -29.47
N THR A 178 -5.55 9.21 -29.71
CA THR A 178 -5.40 9.78 -31.05
C THR A 178 -3.97 10.33 -31.21
N THR A 179 -3.62 10.81 -32.40
CA THR A 179 -2.31 11.46 -32.64
C THR A 179 -2.11 12.72 -31.81
N ASN A 180 -3.20 13.42 -31.42
CA ASN A 180 -3.15 14.72 -30.76
C ASN A 180 -3.61 14.68 -29.31
N SER A 181 -4.33 13.66 -28.87
CA SER A 181 -4.85 13.58 -27.51
C SER A 181 -4.87 12.16 -26.96
N LYS A 182 -4.69 12.06 -25.63
CA LYS A 182 -4.87 10.82 -24.87
C LYS A 182 -5.76 11.14 -23.67
N THR A 183 -6.85 10.40 -23.54
CA THR A 183 -7.77 10.50 -22.40
C THR A 183 -7.93 9.13 -21.78
N ASN A 184 -7.93 9.05 -20.47
CA ASN A 184 -8.24 7.85 -19.72
C ASN A 184 -9.16 8.19 -18.56
N PHE A 185 -10.34 7.59 -18.53
CA PHE A 185 -11.28 7.69 -17.42
C PHE A 185 -11.49 6.32 -16.81
N MET A 186 -11.33 6.21 -15.49
CA MET A 186 -11.64 5.00 -14.73
C MET A 186 -12.70 5.31 -13.70
N PHE A 187 -13.70 4.45 -13.62
CA PHE A 187 -14.69 4.37 -12.55
C PHE A 187 -14.49 3.04 -11.81
N GLY A 188 -14.49 3.06 -10.49
CA GLY A 188 -14.44 1.87 -9.65
C GLY A 188 -15.40 1.97 -8.49
N TYR A 189 -16.14 0.90 -8.22
CA TYR A 189 -17.02 0.76 -7.07
C TYR A 189 -16.83 -0.58 -6.39
N THR A 190 -16.70 -0.54 -5.07
CA THR A 190 -16.58 -1.73 -4.21
C THR A 190 -17.58 -1.65 -3.08
N ASP A 191 -18.35 -2.72 -2.88
CA ASP A 191 -19.23 -2.93 -1.73
C ASP A 191 -18.78 -4.18 -0.97
N THR A 192 -18.50 -4.03 0.31
CA THR A 192 -17.99 -5.09 1.19
C THR A 192 -18.86 -5.22 2.42
N ASP A 193 -19.31 -6.44 2.72
CA ASP A 193 -19.94 -6.83 3.98
C ASP A 193 -19.19 -8.05 4.53
N SER A 194 -18.62 -7.91 5.72
CA SER A 194 -17.79 -8.93 6.33
C SER A 194 -18.17 -9.13 7.79
N SER A 195 -18.22 -10.39 8.23
CA SER A 195 -18.40 -10.73 9.64
C SER A 195 -17.22 -11.52 10.19
N GLY A 196 -16.93 -11.38 11.48
CA GLY A 196 -15.84 -12.07 12.15
C GLY A 196 -14.44 -11.68 11.64
N ARG A 197 -14.26 -10.49 11.02
CA ARG A 197 -12.97 -10.05 10.50
C ARG A 197 -11.88 -10.10 11.57
N PRO A 198 -10.75 -10.78 11.34
CA PRO A 198 -9.66 -10.84 12.31
C PRO A 198 -8.97 -9.48 12.50
N TYR A 199 -8.46 -9.26 13.69
CA TYR A 199 -7.62 -8.13 14.06
C TYR A 199 -6.64 -8.54 15.15
N GLY A 200 -5.46 -7.93 15.20
CA GLY A 200 -4.39 -8.29 16.15
C GLY A 200 -4.64 -7.89 17.60
N LEU A 201 -3.65 -8.15 18.44
CA LEU A 201 -3.62 -7.83 19.86
C LEU A 201 -2.47 -6.86 20.14
N THR A 202 -2.71 -5.82 20.90
CA THR A 202 -1.71 -4.83 21.28
C THR A 202 -0.89 -5.32 22.49
N VAL A 203 0.43 -5.25 22.38
CA VAL A 203 1.33 -5.44 23.52
C VAL A 203 1.49 -4.09 24.21
N SER A 204 0.78 -3.93 25.32
CA SER A 204 0.74 -2.68 26.09
C SER A 204 1.59 -2.77 27.38
N SER A 205 1.55 -1.71 28.22
CA SER A 205 2.16 -1.77 29.57
C SER A 205 1.49 -2.76 30.52
N LYS A 206 0.32 -3.28 30.14
CA LYS A 206 -0.41 -4.29 30.92
C LYS A 206 0.09 -5.71 30.66
N PHE A 207 1.02 -5.90 29.71
CA PHE A 207 1.58 -7.24 29.44
C PHE A 207 2.56 -7.63 30.55
N GLU A 208 2.33 -8.77 31.14
CA GLU A 208 3.14 -9.39 32.19
C GLU A 208 3.86 -10.60 31.63
N GLY A 209 5.20 -10.57 31.61
CA GLY A 209 6.03 -11.64 31.12
C GLY A 209 7.42 -11.17 30.66
N ASN A 210 8.30 -12.13 30.42
CA ASN A 210 9.68 -11.89 29.93
C ASN A 210 9.78 -12.07 28.42
N ALA A 211 8.84 -12.79 27.79
CA ALA A 211 8.80 -13.05 26.37
C ALA A 211 7.37 -13.03 25.82
N LEU A 212 7.23 -12.84 24.52
CA LEU A 212 5.92 -12.98 23.86
C LEU A 212 5.52 -14.47 23.82
N PRO A 213 4.22 -14.76 23.90
CA PRO A 213 3.73 -16.13 23.65
C PRO A 213 4.09 -16.57 22.23
N SER A 214 4.22 -17.88 22.01
CA SER A 214 4.39 -18.43 20.66
C SER A 214 3.22 -18.03 19.77
N ALA A 215 3.47 -17.82 18.48
CA ALA A 215 2.39 -17.49 17.56
C ALA A 215 1.38 -18.65 17.49
N PRO A 216 0.07 -18.40 17.63
CA PRO A 216 -0.95 -19.41 17.53
C PRO A 216 -1.16 -19.86 16.09
N ASP A 217 -2.02 -20.86 15.88
CA ASP A 217 -2.43 -21.29 14.56
C ASP A 217 -3.14 -20.15 13.84
N GLY A 218 -2.67 -19.79 12.63
CA GLY A 218 -3.18 -18.67 11.85
C GLY A 218 -4.64 -18.80 11.42
N LYS A 219 -5.24 -20.00 11.52
CA LYS A 219 -6.67 -20.19 11.25
C LYS A 219 -7.56 -19.72 12.40
N LEU A 220 -7.02 -19.60 13.63
CA LEU A 220 -7.78 -19.20 14.80
C LEU A 220 -8.21 -17.74 14.71
N ASN A 221 -9.37 -17.45 15.27
CA ASN A 221 -9.94 -16.09 15.29
C ASN A 221 -10.34 -15.71 16.72
N VAL A 222 -9.72 -14.68 17.25
CA VAL A 222 -10.01 -14.15 18.59
C VAL A 222 -11.11 -13.08 18.57
N ASN A 223 -11.66 -12.78 17.39
CA ASN A 223 -12.69 -11.74 17.25
C ASN A 223 -14.09 -12.38 17.35
N PRO A 224 -15.07 -11.67 17.93
CA PRO A 224 -16.43 -12.14 18.00
C PRO A 224 -17.04 -12.45 16.62
N THR A 225 -17.90 -13.46 16.55
CA THR A 225 -18.59 -13.84 15.30
C THR A 225 -19.57 -12.76 14.82
N TRP A 226 -20.13 -11.97 15.75
CA TRP A 226 -21.03 -10.84 15.44
C TRP A 226 -20.30 -9.60 14.94
N ARG A 227 -18.96 -9.54 15.06
CA ARG A 227 -18.19 -8.43 14.50
C ARG A 227 -18.52 -8.25 13.02
N ARG A 228 -18.92 -7.05 12.63
CA ARG A 228 -19.34 -6.75 11.28
C ARG A 228 -18.63 -5.52 10.75
N ASP A 229 -18.19 -5.61 9.52
CA ASP A 229 -17.61 -4.52 8.74
C ASP A 229 -18.42 -4.34 7.47
N LYS A 230 -18.96 -3.14 7.27
CA LYS A 230 -19.55 -2.70 6.00
C LYS A 230 -18.72 -1.57 5.45
N ASN A 231 -18.36 -1.67 4.19
CA ASN A 231 -17.52 -0.66 3.54
C ASN A 231 -17.91 -0.50 2.09
N THR A 232 -18.19 0.74 1.69
CA THR A 232 -18.40 1.11 0.30
C THR A 232 -17.31 2.08 -0.13
N ASN A 233 -16.74 1.85 -1.30
CA ASN A 233 -15.73 2.71 -1.90
C ASN A 233 -16.14 3.08 -3.32
N LEU A 234 -16.01 4.35 -3.64
CA LEU A 234 -16.14 4.89 -4.98
C LEU A 234 -14.83 5.57 -5.35
N VAL A 235 -14.29 5.24 -6.51
CA VAL A 235 -13.10 5.87 -7.08
C VAL A 235 -13.35 6.26 -8.52
N MET A 236 -12.96 7.47 -8.89
CA MET A 236 -12.93 7.93 -10.27
C MET A 236 -11.59 8.61 -10.55
N THR A 237 -10.99 8.31 -11.70
CA THR A 237 -9.79 9.01 -12.17
C THR A 237 -9.98 9.46 -13.61
N LEU A 238 -9.52 10.65 -13.92
CA LEU A 238 -9.50 11.21 -15.27
C LEU A 238 -8.09 11.73 -15.54
N ASN A 239 -7.48 11.22 -16.60
CA ASN A 239 -6.24 11.75 -17.15
C ASN A 239 -6.50 12.21 -18.58
N HIS A 240 -6.10 13.43 -18.92
CA HIS A 240 -6.15 13.95 -20.27
C HIS A 240 -4.84 14.61 -20.63
N GLU A 241 -4.33 14.30 -21.80
CA GLU A 241 -3.16 14.90 -22.39
C GLU A 241 -3.50 15.42 -23.79
N GLN A 242 -3.22 16.68 -24.05
CA GLN A 242 -3.42 17.35 -25.33
C GLN A 242 -2.08 17.79 -25.90
N LYS A 243 -1.74 17.33 -27.08
CA LYS A 243 -0.61 17.81 -27.86
C LYS A 243 -0.94 19.21 -28.38
N ILE A 244 -0.12 20.18 -28.01
CA ILE A 244 -0.20 21.58 -28.52
C ILE A 244 0.66 21.68 -29.78
N ASN A 245 1.88 21.13 -29.74
CA ASN A 245 2.79 20.95 -30.86
C ASN A 245 3.72 19.77 -30.58
N ASP A 246 4.72 19.54 -31.43
CA ASP A 246 5.61 18.36 -31.30
C ASP A 246 6.46 18.37 -30.03
N HIS A 247 6.68 19.54 -29.43
CA HIS A 247 7.52 19.73 -28.26
C HIS A 247 6.75 20.15 -27.00
N LEU A 248 5.43 20.38 -27.08
CA LEU A 248 4.64 20.89 -25.97
C LEU A 248 3.31 20.18 -25.88
N LYS A 249 2.99 19.72 -24.68
CA LYS A 249 1.72 19.09 -24.32
C LYS A 249 1.16 19.74 -23.05
N ALA A 250 -0.14 19.91 -23.02
CA ALA A 250 -0.88 20.22 -21.80
C ALA A 250 -1.46 18.94 -21.21
N PHE A 251 -1.62 18.89 -19.89
CA PHE A 251 -2.29 17.79 -19.22
C PHE A 251 -3.24 18.25 -18.13
N LEU A 252 -4.27 17.43 -17.90
CA LEU A 252 -5.24 17.56 -16.82
C LEU A 252 -5.35 16.18 -16.15
N ASN A 253 -5.24 16.15 -14.82
CA ASN A 253 -5.56 14.98 -14.01
C ASN A 253 -6.63 15.38 -12.99
N ALA A 254 -7.66 14.54 -12.81
CA ALA A 254 -8.69 14.74 -11.81
C ALA A 254 -9.06 13.40 -11.16
N GLY A 255 -9.38 13.45 -9.87
CA GLY A 255 -9.77 12.27 -9.11
C GLY A 255 -10.85 12.56 -8.10
N HIS A 256 -11.71 11.58 -7.89
CA HIS A 256 -12.71 11.57 -6.83
C HIS A 256 -12.66 10.23 -6.11
N PHE A 257 -12.59 10.27 -4.79
CA PHE A 257 -12.65 9.11 -3.92
C PHE A 257 -13.64 9.35 -2.79
N LYS A 258 -14.49 8.36 -2.51
CA LYS A 258 -15.38 8.36 -1.35
C LYS A 258 -15.35 7.00 -0.69
N GLN A 259 -15.22 6.97 0.63
CA GLN A 259 -15.32 5.79 1.46
C GLN A 259 -16.31 6.03 2.59
N ASP A 260 -17.27 5.12 2.75
CA ASP A 260 -18.13 4.98 3.91
C ASP A 260 -17.83 3.63 4.55
N TRP A 261 -17.20 3.64 5.73
CA TRP A 261 -16.81 2.42 6.42
C TRP A 261 -17.39 2.40 7.84
N PHE A 262 -18.19 1.40 8.09
CA PHE A 262 -18.77 1.11 9.38
C PHE A 262 -18.26 -0.24 9.88
N TYR A 263 -17.83 -0.31 11.14
CA TYR A 263 -17.43 -1.55 11.76
C TYR A 263 -17.76 -1.61 13.26
N TYR A 264 -18.26 -2.78 13.70
CA TYR A 264 -18.27 -3.17 15.10
C TYR A 264 -16.93 -3.79 15.42
N VAL A 265 -16.25 -3.31 16.44
CA VAL A 265 -14.90 -3.69 16.74
C VAL A 265 -14.70 -4.02 18.20
N GLY A 266 -13.92 -5.05 18.48
CA GLY A 266 -13.05 -5.09 19.60
C GLY A 266 -11.65 -4.66 19.17
N PHE A 267 -11.39 -3.38 18.91
CA PHE A 267 -10.08 -2.91 18.49
C PHE A 267 -9.05 -3.04 19.59
N ASP A 268 -9.42 -2.70 20.81
CA ASP A 268 -8.49 -2.63 21.91
C ASP A 268 -8.35 -3.99 22.59
N LYS A 269 -7.93 -5.00 21.83
CA LYS A 269 -7.47 -6.25 22.43
C LYS A 269 -6.05 -6.07 22.93
N THR A 270 -5.86 -6.32 24.21
CA THR A 270 -4.57 -6.26 24.89
C THR A 270 -4.13 -7.65 25.28
N LEU A 271 -2.96 -8.06 24.81
CA LEU A 271 -2.29 -9.27 25.26
C LEU A 271 -1.81 -9.06 26.70
N LEU A 272 -2.10 -10.00 27.59
CA LEU A 272 -1.87 -9.84 29.03
C LEU A 272 -0.64 -10.57 29.56
N ASN A 273 -0.34 -11.77 29.01
CA ASN A 273 0.72 -12.61 29.55
C ASN A 273 1.30 -13.62 28.51
N GLU A 274 2.34 -14.33 28.93
CA GLU A 274 3.00 -15.37 28.13
C GLU A 274 2.12 -16.59 27.85
N ALA A 275 1.08 -16.85 28.65
CA ALA A 275 0.12 -17.92 28.42
C ALA A 275 -0.85 -17.61 27.28
N GLY A 276 -0.84 -16.34 26.78
CA GLY A 276 -1.67 -15.92 25.67
C GLY A 276 -3.05 -15.41 26.07
N ASP A 277 -3.26 -15.09 27.35
CA ASP A 277 -4.49 -14.46 27.78
C ASP A 277 -4.58 -13.02 27.27
N PHE A 278 -5.79 -12.57 26.94
CA PHE A 278 -6.04 -11.21 26.48
C PHE A 278 -7.32 -10.65 27.07
N SER A 279 -7.40 -9.32 27.12
CA SER A 279 -8.62 -8.56 27.35
C SER A 279 -9.01 -7.77 26.10
N ALA A 280 -10.30 -7.53 25.93
CA ALA A 280 -10.83 -6.75 24.83
C ALA A 280 -11.98 -5.87 25.28
N VAL A 281 -12.19 -4.76 24.59
CA VAL A 281 -13.30 -3.82 24.78
C VAL A 281 -14.11 -3.78 23.51
N SER A 282 -15.44 -3.70 23.63
CA SER A 282 -16.30 -3.47 22.47
C SER A 282 -16.35 -1.97 22.13
N ASP A 283 -16.13 -1.67 20.87
CA ASP A 283 -16.43 -0.36 20.33
C ASP A 283 -17.09 -0.45 18.95
N ASN A 284 -17.79 0.57 18.53
CA ASN A 284 -18.15 0.76 17.16
C ASN A 284 -17.48 2.02 16.59
N TYR A 285 -17.16 1.97 15.32
CA TYR A 285 -16.53 3.07 14.63
C TYR A 285 -17.12 3.22 13.24
N SER A 286 -17.44 4.44 12.88
CA SER A 286 -17.79 4.82 11.50
C SER A 286 -16.74 5.78 11.00
N LEU A 287 -16.24 5.51 9.79
CA LEU A 287 -15.27 6.35 9.12
C LEU A 287 -15.88 6.84 7.80
N LEU A 288 -15.88 8.15 7.64
CA LEU A 288 -16.22 8.82 6.39
C LEU A 288 -14.97 9.45 5.81
N GLU A 289 -14.71 9.19 4.55
CA GLU A 289 -13.59 9.81 3.87
C GLU A 289 -13.98 10.19 2.44
N LYS A 290 -13.65 11.44 2.06
CA LYS A 290 -13.85 11.94 0.70
C LYS A 290 -12.60 12.72 0.28
N ARG A 291 -12.11 12.44 -0.92
CA ARG A 291 -10.96 13.12 -1.52
C ARG A 291 -11.29 13.53 -2.95
N ASP A 292 -11.13 14.80 -3.23
CA ASP A 292 -11.23 15.36 -4.58
C ASP A 292 -9.85 15.88 -4.96
N TYR A 293 -9.39 15.60 -6.16
CA TYR A 293 -8.07 16.00 -6.66
C TYR A 293 -8.19 16.63 -8.05
N ALA A 294 -7.43 17.68 -8.29
CA ALA A 294 -7.28 18.29 -9.60
C ALA A 294 -5.84 18.75 -9.81
N GLN A 295 -5.31 18.52 -11.00
CA GLN A 295 -3.97 18.94 -11.43
C GLN A 295 -4.04 19.40 -12.88
N ILE A 296 -3.40 20.50 -13.19
CA ILE A 296 -3.17 20.97 -14.55
C ILE A 296 -1.70 21.29 -14.73
N GLY A 297 -1.20 21.11 -15.93
CA GLY A 297 0.20 21.45 -16.21
C GLY A 297 0.58 21.33 -17.68
N LEU A 298 1.84 21.58 -17.90
CA LEU A 298 2.51 21.52 -19.19
C LEU A 298 3.70 20.58 -19.08
N LYS A 299 4.02 19.88 -20.15
CA LYS A 299 5.24 19.11 -20.31
C LYS A 299 5.76 19.23 -21.73
N GLY A 300 7.05 19.13 -21.86
CA GLY A 300 7.65 19.27 -23.18
C GLY A 300 9.12 18.91 -23.20
N ASP A 301 9.70 19.12 -24.36
CA ASP A 301 11.14 18.97 -24.58
C ASP A 301 11.70 20.14 -25.38
N PHE A 302 12.98 20.41 -25.15
CA PHE A 302 13.78 21.35 -25.93
C PHE A 302 15.26 20.96 -25.87
N ARG A 303 16.09 21.64 -26.67
CA ARG A 303 17.55 21.43 -26.65
C ARG A 303 18.29 22.75 -26.37
N THR A 304 19.37 22.64 -25.60
CA THR A 304 20.35 23.71 -25.38
C THR A 304 21.72 23.17 -25.77
N GLY A 305 22.13 23.44 -26.99
CA GLY A 305 23.29 22.79 -27.60
C GLY A 305 23.08 21.27 -27.69
N ASP A 306 24.01 20.51 -27.13
CA ASP A 306 23.92 19.05 -27.11
C ASP A 306 23.05 18.49 -25.96
N LEU A 307 22.54 19.34 -25.10
CA LEU A 307 21.69 18.92 -23.98
C LEU A 307 20.23 18.81 -24.42
N LYS A 308 19.61 17.66 -24.15
CA LYS A 308 18.16 17.44 -24.29
C LYS A 308 17.51 17.66 -22.94
N HIS A 309 16.53 18.54 -22.87
CA HIS A 309 15.68 18.81 -21.71
C HIS A 309 14.32 18.12 -21.91
N GLU A 310 13.84 17.41 -20.91
CA GLU A 310 12.48 16.87 -20.84
C GLU A 310 11.88 17.36 -19.52
N TRP A 311 10.97 18.33 -19.62
CA TRP A 311 10.47 19.04 -18.47
C TRP A 311 8.98 18.85 -18.24
N VAL A 312 8.56 19.01 -16.99
CA VAL A 312 7.16 19.08 -16.58
C VAL A 312 6.97 20.16 -15.53
N ALA A 313 5.89 20.93 -15.66
CA ALA A 313 5.47 21.92 -14.68
C ALA A 313 3.97 21.84 -14.48
N GLY A 314 3.50 21.96 -13.25
CA GLY A 314 2.08 21.89 -12.95
C GLY A 314 1.72 22.45 -11.59
N VAL A 315 0.42 22.64 -11.41
CA VAL A 315 -0.20 22.99 -10.13
C VAL A 315 -1.30 21.99 -9.81
N ASP A 316 -1.46 21.67 -8.53
CA ASP A 316 -2.44 20.73 -8.08
C ASP A 316 -3.11 21.14 -6.77
N ARG A 317 -4.28 20.55 -6.53
CA ARG A 317 -4.99 20.67 -5.25
C ARG A 317 -5.76 19.42 -4.94
N MET A 318 -5.67 19.01 -3.64
CA MET A 318 -6.50 17.99 -3.04
C MET A 318 -7.37 18.62 -1.96
N TRP A 319 -8.66 18.31 -2.01
CA TRP A 319 -9.61 18.54 -0.91
C TRP A 319 -9.85 17.21 -0.22
N HIS A 320 -9.59 17.17 1.06
CA HIS A 320 -9.76 15.97 1.86
C HIS A 320 -10.70 16.23 3.03
N TYR A 321 -11.78 15.48 3.05
CA TYR A 321 -12.78 15.48 4.10
C TYR A 321 -12.70 14.14 4.83
N TYR A 322 -12.49 14.19 6.11
CA TYR A 322 -12.26 13.00 6.92
C TYR A 322 -13.00 13.13 8.25
N GLY A 323 -13.57 12.04 8.71
CA GLY A 323 -14.21 12.00 10.00
C GLY A 323 -14.90 10.68 10.29
N GLY A 324 -15.76 10.71 11.29
CA GLY A 324 -16.46 9.52 11.74
C GLY A 324 -17.11 9.76 13.09
N ALA A 325 -17.58 8.70 13.67
CA ALA A 325 -18.07 8.65 15.04
C ALA A 325 -17.52 7.41 15.72
N LYS A 326 -17.24 7.51 17.01
CA LYS A 326 -16.76 6.38 17.79
C LYS A 326 -17.52 6.33 19.13
N ASN A 327 -18.12 5.19 19.42
CA ASN A 327 -18.73 4.88 20.69
C ASN A 327 -17.92 3.77 21.38
N TYR A 328 -17.69 3.95 22.66
CA TYR A 328 -17.08 2.95 23.52
C TYR A 328 -18.10 2.45 24.54
N GLU A 329 -18.04 1.17 24.82
CA GLU A 329 -18.71 0.57 25.94
C GLU A 329 -17.64 -0.13 26.81
N GLU A 330 -17.05 0.61 27.76
CA GLU A 330 -15.99 0.11 28.63
C GLU A 330 -16.47 -1.06 29.52
N GLU A 331 -17.78 -1.15 29.78
CA GLU A 331 -18.37 -2.19 30.61
C GLU A 331 -18.61 -3.51 29.88
N SER A 332 -18.54 -3.55 28.56
CA SER A 332 -18.75 -4.75 27.72
C SER A 332 -17.45 -5.47 27.34
N GLY A 333 -16.42 -5.37 28.16
CA GLY A 333 -15.16 -6.06 27.98
C GLY A 333 -15.30 -7.59 28.06
N TRP A 334 -14.50 -8.32 27.30
CA TRP A 334 -14.36 -9.77 27.43
C TRP A 334 -12.89 -10.14 27.55
N THR A 335 -12.65 -11.35 28.09
CA THR A 335 -11.33 -11.96 28.19
C THR A 335 -11.32 -13.26 27.39
N GLY A 336 -10.16 -13.66 26.93
CA GLY A 336 -9.98 -14.91 26.19
C GLY A 336 -8.52 -15.35 26.15
N ASN A 337 -8.27 -16.44 25.45
CA ASN A 337 -6.92 -16.96 25.25
C ASN A 337 -6.69 -17.18 23.75
N ILE A 338 -5.48 -16.81 23.24
CA ILE A 338 -5.15 -16.87 21.81
C ILE A 338 -5.10 -18.29 21.25
N TYR A 339 -4.86 -19.29 22.10
CA TYR A 339 -4.77 -20.70 21.69
C TYR A 339 -6.13 -21.43 21.76
N HIS A 340 -7.05 -20.90 22.57
CA HIS A 340 -8.37 -21.47 22.81
C HIS A 340 -9.46 -20.39 22.69
N PRO A 341 -9.55 -19.69 21.56
CA PRO A 341 -10.55 -18.64 21.41
C PRO A 341 -11.96 -19.25 21.38
N ASN A 342 -12.90 -18.53 21.98
CA ASN A 342 -14.32 -18.88 21.94
C ASN A 342 -15.15 -17.70 21.41
N PRO A 343 -15.00 -17.34 20.13
CA PRO A 343 -15.59 -16.14 19.55
C PRO A 343 -17.12 -16.10 19.56
N GLY A 344 -17.78 -17.26 19.67
CA GLY A 344 -19.25 -17.37 19.75
C GLY A 344 -19.83 -17.05 21.13
N SER A 345 -19.00 -17.03 22.20
CA SER A 345 -19.46 -16.77 23.56
C SER A 345 -19.55 -15.29 23.93
N TYR A 346 -18.98 -14.41 23.12
CA TYR A 346 -18.95 -12.98 23.41
C TYR A 346 -20.28 -12.33 23.02
N ALA A 347 -20.89 -11.60 23.98
CA ALA A 347 -22.13 -10.88 23.74
C ALA A 347 -21.90 -9.64 22.84
N PRO A 348 -22.80 -9.37 21.90
CA PRO A 348 -22.71 -8.13 21.12
C PRO A 348 -22.99 -6.91 22.04
N PRO A 349 -22.37 -5.75 21.75
CA PRO A 349 -22.63 -4.51 22.48
C PRO A 349 -24.06 -4.04 22.22
N THR A 350 -24.61 -3.32 23.19
CA THR A 350 -26.00 -2.81 23.15
C THR A 350 -26.13 -1.34 22.78
N PHE A 351 -24.99 -0.63 22.58
CA PHE A 351 -25.01 0.79 22.25
C PHE A 351 -25.47 1.08 20.80
N ALA A 352 -26.16 2.20 20.65
CA ALA A 352 -26.56 2.69 19.33
C ALA A 352 -25.35 3.23 18.54
N GLN A 353 -25.42 3.09 17.22
CA GLN A 353 -24.46 3.73 16.32
C GLN A 353 -24.65 5.27 16.40
N SER A 354 -23.55 6.00 16.59
CA SER A 354 -23.57 7.46 16.42
C SER A 354 -23.50 7.85 14.95
N ASP A 355 -24.16 8.93 14.57
CA ASP A 355 -24.06 9.49 13.25
C ASP A 355 -22.62 9.97 12.97
N ALA A 356 -22.06 9.50 11.89
CA ALA A 356 -20.74 9.92 11.44
C ALA A 356 -20.80 11.28 10.74
N TYR A 357 -19.79 12.11 10.95
CA TYR A 357 -19.68 13.42 10.30
C TYR A 357 -18.24 13.69 9.86
N TYR A 358 -18.07 14.61 8.89
CA TYR A 358 -16.74 15.04 8.46
C TYR A 358 -16.18 16.08 9.44
N GLY A 359 -15.39 15.60 10.39
CA GLY A 359 -14.82 16.43 11.44
C GLY A 359 -13.53 17.18 11.04
N THR A 360 -12.90 16.81 9.95
CA THR A 360 -11.67 17.42 9.42
C THR A 360 -11.81 17.72 7.94
N HIS A 361 -11.50 18.96 7.56
CA HIS A 361 -11.39 19.39 6.18
C HIS A 361 -9.96 19.86 5.92
N ALA A 362 -9.23 19.21 5.05
CA ALA A 362 -7.89 19.59 4.66
C ALA A 362 -7.86 20.03 3.20
N ARG A 363 -7.06 21.05 2.92
CA ARG A 363 -6.74 21.55 1.58
C ARG A 363 -5.24 21.45 1.40
N ILE A 364 -4.82 20.64 0.46
CA ILE A 364 -3.41 20.44 0.14
C ILE A 364 -3.22 20.97 -1.28
N SER A 365 -2.44 22.03 -1.45
CA SER A 365 -2.17 22.63 -2.75
C SER A 365 -0.69 22.53 -3.04
N GLY A 366 -0.34 22.32 -4.30
CA GLY A 366 1.05 22.22 -4.70
C GLY A 366 1.33 22.84 -6.07
N TRP A 367 2.59 23.04 -6.29
CA TRP A 367 3.16 23.28 -7.61
C TRP A 367 4.44 22.48 -7.74
N SER A 368 4.75 22.05 -8.94
CA SER A 368 5.99 21.31 -9.22
C SER A 368 6.59 21.75 -10.54
N VAL A 369 7.91 21.80 -10.58
CA VAL A 369 8.70 21.95 -11.81
C VAL A 369 9.82 20.93 -11.76
N MET A 370 9.98 20.19 -12.83
CA MET A 370 11.03 19.17 -12.94
C MET A 370 11.62 19.19 -14.35
N ASP A 371 12.93 19.06 -14.46
CA ASP A 371 13.66 18.93 -15.71
C ASP A 371 14.63 17.73 -15.66
N SER A 372 14.56 16.90 -16.68
CA SER A 372 15.45 15.78 -16.92
C SER A 372 16.38 16.14 -18.08
N ILE A 373 17.62 16.42 -17.77
CA ILE A 373 18.64 16.91 -18.69
C ILE A 373 19.54 15.77 -19.13
N THR A 374 19.54 15.44 -20.41
CA THR A 374 20.35 14.34 -20.96
C THR A 374 21.40 14.89 -21.93
N THR A 375 22.65 14.45 -21.78
CA THR A 375 23.74 14.82 -22.70
C THR A 375 23.56 14.22 -24.09
N GLY A 376 24.13 14.84 -25.13
CA GLY A 376 23.99 14.40 -26.52
C GLY A 376 24.46 12.95 -26.78
N ASN A 377 25.40 12.45 -26.00
CA ASN A 377 25.83 11.04 -26.07
C ASN A 377 24.96 10.08 -25.22
N GLU A 378 23.89 10.61 -24.60
CA GLU A 378 22.92 9.90 -23.74
C GLU A 378 23.52 9.16 -22.53
N LYS A 379 24.78 9.46 -22.17
CA LYS A 379 25.44 8.79 -21.03
C LYS A 379 25.11 9.42 -19.70
N LEU A 380 24.97 10.73 -19.64
CA LEU A 380 24.66 11.44 -18.40
C LEU A 380 23.21 11.96 -18.44
N ASN A 381 22.44 11.63 -17.42
CA ASN A 381 21.15 12.20 -17.15
C ASN A 381 21.17 12.88 -15.77
N ILE A 382 20.71 14.13 -15.71
CA ILE A 382 20.57 14.92 -14.48
C ILE A 382 19.09 15.26 -14.31
N LEU A 383 18.52 14.94 -13.17
CA LEU A 383 17.17 15.31 -12.78
C LEU A 383 17.23 16.43 -11.75
N VAL A 384 16.52 17.51 -12.00
CA VAL A 384 16.38 18.66 -11.08
C VAL A 384 14.90 18.95 -10.91
N GLY A 385 14.43 19.06 -9.68
CA GLY A 385 13.04 19.35 -9.40
C GLY A 385 12.85 20.21 -8.15
N LEU A 386 11.80 21.01 -8.18
CA LEU A 386 11.28 21.75 -7.03
C LEU A 386 9.79 21.47 -6.89
N ASN A 387 9.35 21.27 -5.66
CA ASN A 387 7.95 21.05 -5.32
C ASN A 387 7.59 21.94 -4.13
N GLY A 388 6.66 22.89 -4.34
CA GLY A 388 6.08 23.67 -3.26
C GLY A 388 4.76 23.09 -2.83
N LYS A 389 4.54 22.94 -1.53
CA LYS A 389 3.32 22.37 -0.95
C LYS A 389 2.78 23.21 0.18
N SER A 390 1.49 23.51 0.15
CA SER A 390 0.73 24.17 1.22
C SER A 390 -0.29 23.21 1.80
N ILE A 391 -0.43 23.20 3.12
CA ILE A 391 -1.36 22.33 3.86
C ILE A 391 -2.17 23.22 4.82
N ALA A 392 -3.47 23.31 4.58
CA ALA A 392 -4.43 23.99 5.47
C ALA A 392 -5.44 22.97 6.01
N LYS A 393 -5.73 23.05 7.30
CA LYS A 393 -6.70 22.18 7.98
C LYS A 393 -7.68 22.97 8.83
N ASP A 394 -8.94 22.58 8.76
CA ASP A 394 -10.02 23.03 9.62
C ASP A 394 -10.65 21.84 10.33
N SER A 395 -11.02 21.98 11.59
CA SER A 395 -11.80 20.99 12.33
C SER A 395 -13.20 21.52 12.66
N TYR A 396 -14.17 20.60 12.65
CA TYR A 396 -15.59 20.90 12.87
C TYR A 396 -16.16 20.00 13.95
N ARG A 397 -17.22 20.47 14.62
CA ARG A 397 -18.00 19.69 15.58
C ARG A 397 -19.15 18.95 14.88
N PRO A 398 -19.83 18.00 15.58
CA PRO A 398 -20.97 17.28 15.03
C PRO A 398 -22.12 18.17 14.55
N ASP A 399 -22.29 19.33 15.16
CA ASP A 399 -23.30 20.33 14.79
C ASP A 399 -22.92 21.18 13.56
N GLY A 400 -21.75 20.89 12.95
CA GLY A 400 -21.23 21.62 11.81
C GLY A 400 -20.54 22.93 12.16
N SER A 401 -20.49 23.32 13.44
CA SER A 401 -19.80 24.53 13.86
C SER A 401 -18.27 24.35 13.73
N HIS A 402 -17.59 25.42 13.30
CA HIS A 402 -16.13 25.47 13.20
C HIS A 402 -15.51 25.36 14.60
N ASN A 403 -14.62 24.40 14.79
CA ASN A 403 -13.96 24.17 16.06
C ASN A 403 -12.62 24.90 16.16
N LYS A 404 -11.76 24.70 15.17
CA LYS A 404 -10.40 25.24 15.17
C LYS A 404 -9.80 25.22 13.76
N GLN A 405 -9.15 26.30 13.36
CA GLN A 405 -8.21 26.30 12.24
C GLN A 405 -6.83 25.88 12.74
N THR A 406 -6.20 24.92 12.05
CA THR A 406 -4.89 24.39 12.42
C THR A 406 -3.79 24.94 11.52
N GLY A 407 -3.80 26.24 11.23
CA GLY A 407 -2.74 26.94 10.49
C GLY A 407 -2.67 26.61 9.00
N ASP A 408 -1.99 27.49 8.27
CA ASP A 408 -1.55 27.27 6.91
C ASP A 408 -0.04 27.06 6.92
N TYR A 409 0.42 25.89 6.48
CA TYR A 409 1.83 25.54 6.38
C TYR A 409 2.26 25.50 4.93
N TYR A 410 3.44 26.04 4.65
CA TYR A 410 4.02 26.02 3.31
C TYR A 410 5.49 25.67 3.37
N ASP A 411 5.93 24.83 2.44
CA ASP A 411 7.34 24.50 2.29
C ASP A 411 7.68 24.13 0.84
N VAL A 412 8.97 24.24 0.52
CA VAL A 412 9.53 23.85 -0.78
C VAL A 412 10.52 22.69 -0.57
N SER A 413 10.32 21.64 -1.33
CA SER A 413 11.11 20.41 -1.28
C SER A 413 11.87 20.25 -2.61
N PRO A 414 13.22 20.28 -2.60
CA PRO A 414 14.03 20.01 -3.76
C PRO A 414 14.14 18.52 -4.03
N SER A 415 14.35 18.17 -5.30
CA SER A 415 14.74 16.85 -5.77
C SER A 415 15.89 16.99 -6.74
N PHE A 416 16.91 16.18 -6.55
CA PHE A 416 18.08 16.12 -7.41
C PHE A 416 18.46 14.67 -7.69
N GLY A 417 18.83 14.37 -8.93
CA GLY A 417 19.29 13.04 -9.31
C GLY A 417 20.34 13.13 -10.41
N ILE A 418 21.27 12.19 -10.38
CA ILE A 418 22.27 12.01 -11.42
C ILE A 418 22.35 10.53 -11.78
N ASN A 419 22.39 10.23 -13.06
CA ASN A 419 22.58 8.86 -13.56
C ASN A 419 23.63 8.87 -14.65
N TYR A 420 24.65 8.03 -14.52
CA TYR A 420 25.66 7.85 -15.55
C TYR A 420 25.61 6.43 -16.12
N THR A 421 25.35 6.32 -17.41
CA THR A 421 25.27 5.06 -18.14
C THR A 421 26.61 4.80 -18.85
N PHE A 422 27.41 3.88 -18.31
CA PHE A 422 28.69 3.50 -18.90
C PHE A 422 28.51 2.80 -20.25
N ASN A 423 27.51 1.92 -20.30
CA ASN A 423 27.12 1.17 -21.49
C ASN A 423 25.65 0.69 -21.32
N PRO A 424 25.00 0.09 -22.32
CA PRO A 424 23.61 -0.39 -22.20
C PRO A 424 23.31 -1.38 -21.08
N ARG A 425 24.37 -1.94 -20.46
CA ARG A 425 24.26 -2.95 -19.39
C ARG A 425 24.68 -2.45 -18.01
N LEU A 426 25.23 -1.25 -17.88
CA LEU A 426 25.72 -0.74 -16.59
C LEU A 426 25.49 0.76 -16.46
N ALA A 427 24.82 1.14 -15.38
CA ALA A 427 24.65 2.51 -14.95
C ALA A 427 24.82 2.65 -13.44
N VAL A 428 25.30 3.81 -13.00
CA VAL A 428 25.33 4.23 -11.61
C VAL A 428 24.48 5.46 -11.44
N TYR A 429 23.87 5.60 -10.27
CA TYR A 429 23.04 6.77 -9.98
C TYR A 429 23.17 7.21 -8.53
N ALA A 430 22.84 8.46 -8.29
CA ALA A 430 22.61 9.00 -6.96
C ALA A 430 21.41 9.96 -7.01
N ASN A 431 20.68 10.05 -5.89
CA ASN A 431 19.62 11.02 -5.77
C ASN A 431 19.51 11.59 -4.35
N HIS A 432 18.92 12.78 -4.28
CA HIS A 432 18.44 13.43 -3.08
C HIS A 432 16.99 13.82 -3.30
N THR A 433 16.09 13.43 -2.39
CA THR A 433 14.68 13.77 -2.45
C THR A 433 14.18 14.22 -1.08
N GLU A 434 13.28 15.21 -1.09
CA GLU A 434 12.59 15.68 0.11
C GLU A 434 11.08 15.60 -0.09
N GLU A 435 10.35 15.34 1.00
CA GLU A 435 8.89 15.38 1.03
C GLU A 435 8.40 16.15 2.26
N PHE A 436 7.51 17.11 2.03
CA PHE A 436 6.81 17.82 3.10
C PHE A 436 5.54 17.06 3.46
N VAL A 437 5.46 16.62 4.72
CA VAL A 437 4.42 15.73 5.25
C VAL A 437 3.63 16.46 6.32
N GLU A 438 2.30 16.30 6.29
CA GLU A 438 1.45 16.91 7.31
C GLU A 438 1.65 16.28 8.69
N GLY A 439 1.55 17.10 9.73
CA GLY A 439 1.54 16.65 11.12
C GLY A 439 0.19 16.01 11.50
N GLY A 440 0.24 15.00 12.36
CA GLY A 440 -0.94 14.35 12.91
C GLY A 440 -1.64 15.17 13.99
N ILE A 441 -2.94 14.92 14.22
CA ILE A 441 -3.68 15.45 15.37
C ILE A 441 -3.32 14.62 16.60
N VAL A 442 -3.02 15.29 17.70
CA VAL A 442 -2.66 14.66 18.97
C VAL A 442 -3.89 14.03 19.63
N GLY A 443 -3.82 12.73 19.88
CA GLY A 443 -4.91 11.93 20.44
C GLY A 443 -5.19 12.18 21.92
N SER A 444 -6.33 11.67 22.41
CA SER A 444 -6.88 11.93 23.77
C SER A 444 -6.02 11.44 24.93
N LYS A 445 -5.11 10.49 24.70
CA LYS A 445 -4.18 9.99 25.73
C LYS A 445 -3.10 11.00 26.15
N TYR A 446 -2.93 12.09 25.40
CA TYR A 446 -1.91 13.10 25.63
C TYR A 446 -2.44 14.36 26.30
N GLN A 447 -1.56 15.06 27.02
CA GLN A 447 -1.89 16.32 27.68
C GLN A 447 -2.24 17.44 26.68
N ASN A 448 -1.57 17.48 25.55
CA ASN A 448 -1.82 18.42 24.45
C ASN A 448 -2.83 17.87 23.42
N HIS A 449 -3.79 17.08 23.86
CA HIS A 449 -4.86 16.54 23.03
C HIS A 449 -5.56 17.62 22.19
N GLY A 450 -5.87 17.26 20.96
CA GLY A 450 -6.55 18.12 19.99
C GLY A 450 -5.65 19.18 19.34
N THR A 451 -4.37 19.28 19.74
CA THR A 451 -3.40 20.07 18.97
C THR A 451 -2.92 19.30 17.74
N THR A 452 -2.55 20.01 16.68
CA THR A 452 -1.90 19.42 15.52
C THR A 452 -0.40 19.58 15.66
N LEU A 453 0.35 18.51 15.38
CA LEU A 453 1.80 18.59 15.26
C LEU A 453 2.14 19.38 14.00
N ASP A 454 3.23 20.14 14.07
CA ASP A 454 3.74 20.84 12.89
C ASP A 454 4.09 19.85 11.77
N PRO A 455 3.86 20.19 10.50
CA PRO A 455 4.33 19.42 9.38
C PRO A 455 5.86 19.28 9.40
N TYR A 456 6.35 18.21 8.83
CA TYR A 456 7.78 17.90 8.84
C TYR A 456 8.27 17.47 7.46
N LYS A 457 9.58 17.50 7.28
CA LYS A 457 10.22 16.99 6.07
C LYS A 457 10.78 15.60 6.27
N THR A 458 10.52 14.72 5.30
CA THR A 458 11.29 13.51 5.08
C THR A 458 12.35 13.80 4.04
N LYS A 459 13.59 13.35 4.27
CA LYS A 459 14.73 13.54 3.36
C LYS A 459 15.39 12.21 3.10
N GLN A 460 15.76 11.97 1.85
CA GLN A 460 16.52 10.77 1.45
C GLN A 460 17.75 11.15 0.65
N ASN A 461 18.84 10.42 0.90
CA ASN A 461 19.97 10.29 -0.01
C ASN A 461 20.08 8.84 -0.43
N GLU A 462 20.26 8.59 -1.71
CA GLU A 462 20.42 7.24 -2.26
C GLU A 462 21.54 7.22 -3.30
N ILE A 463 22.33 6.14 -3.29
CA ILE A 463 23.28 5.82 -4.34
C ILE A 463 23.07 4.37 -4.77
N GLY A 464 23.17 4.08 -6.06
CA GLY A 464 22.97 2.72 -6.54
C GLY A 464 23.61 2.42 -7.87
N VAL A 465 23.57 1.14 -8.19
CA VAL A 465 24.04 0.57 -9.45
C VAL A 465 22.92 -0.22 -10.09
N LYS A 466 22.71 -0.01 -11.38
CA LYS A 466 21.79 -0.77 -12.23
C LYS A 466 22.61 -1.53 -13.27
N PHE A 467 22.40 -2.84 -13.39
CA PHE A 467 23.12 -3.61 -14.38
C PHE A 467 22.28 -4.74 -14.96
N LYS A 468 22.65 -5.21 -16.16
CA LYS A 468 22.01 -6.32 -16.84
C LYS A 468 22.98 -7.47 -17.04
N THR A 469 22.55 -8.70 -16.76
CA THR A 469 23.23 -9.94 -17.09
C THR A 469 22.26 -10.80 -17.91
N GLY A 470 22.51 -10.88 -19.22
CA GLY A 470 21.50 -11.45 -20.14
C GLY A 470 20.21 -10.64 -20.06
N ASP A 471 19.08 -11.34 -19.85
CA ASP A 471 17.75 -10.75 -19.71
C ASP A 471 17.39 -10.36 -18.26
N PHE A 472 18.34 -10.52 -17.34
CA PHE A 472 18.14 -10.07 -15.95
C PHE A 472 18.53 -8.61 -15.78
N PHE A 473 17.64 -7.88 -15.15
CA PHE A 473 17.88 -6.53 -14.63
C PHE A 473 18.14 -6.61 -13.12
N HIS A 474 19.27 -6.07 -12.70
CA HIS A 474 19.69 -6.00 -11.31
C HIS A 474 19.77 -4.54 -10.85
N LYS A 475 19.38 -4.31 -9.62
CA LYS A 475 19.50 -3.03 -8.93
C LYS A 475 20.07 -3.27 -7.54
N VAL A 476 21.13 -2.54 -7.21
CA VAL A 476 21.72 -2.47 -5.87
C VAL A 476 21.66 -1.03 -5.43
N SER A 477 21.17 -0.76 -4.22
CA SER A 477 21.14 0.60 -3.68
C SER A 477 21.50 0.64 -2.21
N TYR A 478 22.09 1.75 -1.79
CA TYR A 478 22.24 2.16 -0.40
C TYR A 478 21.46 3.46 -0.20
N PHE A 479 20.63 3.51 0.84
CA PHE A 479 19.79 4.65 1.15
C PHE A 479 19.94 5.09 2.61
N ASP A 480 19.71 6.39 2.87
CA ASP A 480 19.63 7.01 4.19
C ASP A 480 18.42 7.95 4.21
N ILE A 481 17.34 7.54 4.91
CA ILE A 481 16.10 8.28 5.04
C ILE A 481 16.01 8.83 6.44
N LYS A 482 15.67 10.12 6.58
CA LYS A 482 15.41 10.80 7.83
C LYS A 482 14.00 11.37 7.80
N LYS A 483 13.24 11.11 8.84
CA LYS A 483 11.88 11.58 9.03
C LYS A 483 11.70 12.10 10.45
N ALA A 484 11.09 13.26 10.63
CA ALA A 484 10.70 13.68 11.96
C ALA A 484 9.67 12.69 12.55
N ASN A 485 9.81 12.41 13.83
CA ASN A 485 8.96 11.46 14.55
C ASN A 485 8.34 12.16 15.78
N ALA A 486 7.07 11.87 16.02
CA ALA A 486 6.41 12.31 17.24
C ALA A 486 6.72 11.34 18.38
N VAL A 487 7.06 11.87 19.54
CA VAL A 487 7.46 11.09 20.70
C VAL A 487 6.69 11.50 21.94
N ASP A 488 6.51 10.55 22.84
CA ASP A 488 5.91 10.78 24.16
C ASP A 488 6.94 11.47 25.08
N VAL A 489 6.61 12.68 25.53
CA VAL A 489 7.46 13.47 26.43
C VAL A 489 6.73 13.69 27.76
N THR A 490 7.24 13.10 28.83
CA THR A 490 6.74 13.34 30.17
C THR A 490 7.31 14.66 30.71
N LYS A 491 6.46 15.57 31.17
CA LYS A 491 6.88 16.83 31.80
C LYS A 491 6.53 16.82 33.28
N PRO A 492 7.37 17.38 34.16
CA PRO A 492 7.06 17.50 35.57
C PRO A 492 5.73 18.25 35.81
N GLY A 493 4.92 17.78 36.74
CA GLY A 493 3.63 18.39 37.11
C GLY A 493 2.44 17.97 36.23
N PHE A 494 2.63 17.08 35.24
CA PHE A 494 1.56 16.55 34.40
C PHE A 494 1.43 15.03 34.56
N THR A 495 0.18 14.54 34.59
CA THR A 495 -0.12 13.10 34.70
C THR A 495 -0.12 12.38 33.37
N LYS A 496 -0.40 13.11 32.27
CA LYS A 496 -0.36 12.59 30.91
C LYS A 496 0.90 13.07 30.19
N PRO A 497 1.51 12.26 29.31
CA PRO A 497 2.60 12.72 28.48
C PRO A 497 2.11 13.73 27.43
N PHE A 498 3.02 14.50 26.88
CA PHE A 498 2.82 15.32 25.69
C PHE A 498 3.27 14.50 24.47
N LEU A 499 2.56 14.62 23.36
CA LEU A 499 3.06 14.18 22.06
C LEU A 499 3.74 15.38 21.39
N LEU A 500 5.03 15.30 21.15
CA LEU A 500 5.81 16.36 20.53
C LEU A 500 6.56 15.85 19.30
N ALA A 501 6.72 16.68 18.28
CA ALA A 501 7.54 16.41 17.11
C ALA A 501 9.03 16.65 17.44
N ASP A 502 9.57 15.91 18.42
CA ASP A 502 10.92 16.09 19.01
C ASP A 502 11.84 14.90 18.69
N GLY A 503 11.46 14.07 17.74
CA GLY A 503 12.21 12.89 17.35
C GLY A 503 12.56 12.86 15.88
N GLU A 504 13.55 12.01 15.54
CA GLU A 504 13.90 11.64 14.18
C GLU A 504 13.86 10.10 14.07
N ALA A 505 13.17 9.56 13.10
CA ALA A 505 13.34 8.20 12.66
C ALA A 505 14.36 8.21 11.50
N ARG A 506 15.47 7.49 11.66
CA ARG A 506 16.49 7.38 10.62
C ARG A 506 16.64 5.94 10.18
N HIS A 507 16.34 5.69 8.92
CA HIS A 507 16.38 4.38 8.29
C HIS A 507 17.50 4.37 7.24
N LYS A 508 18.53 3.56 7.47
CA LYS A 508 19.62 3.31 6.54
C LYS A 508 19.57 1.87 6.09
N GLY A 509 19.76 1.63 4.82
CA GLY A 509 19.67 0.27 4.33
C GLY A 509 20.43 0.02 3.06
N PHE A 510 20.66 -1.26 2.83
CA PHE A 510 21.16 -1.81 1.59
C PHE A 510 20.07 -2.69 0.98
N GLU A 511 19.82 -2.53 -0.32
CA GLU A 511 18.77 -3.22 -1.04
C GLU A 511 19.33 -3.80 -2.34
N TYR A 512 18.95 -5.04 -2.63
CA TYR A 512 19.18 -5.70 -3.91
C TYR A 512 17.88 -6.21 -4.47
N THR A 513 17.62 -5.93 -5.74
CA THR A 513 16.50 -6.50 -6.51
C THR A 513 16.99 -7.06 -7.82
N ALA A 514 16.39 -8.18 -8.23
CA ALA A 514 16.61 -8.76 -9.55
C ALA A 514 15.27 -9.15 -10.17
N THR A 515 15.10 -8.90 -11.47
CA THR A 515 13.94 -9.33 -12.23
C THR A 515 14.36 -9.69 -13.64
N GLY A 516 13.79 -10.74 -14.20
CA GLY A 516 14.11 -11.16 -15.56
C GLY A 516 13.72 -12.59 -15.88
N THR A 517 14.12 -13.02 -17.08
CA THR A 517 13.90 -14.37 -17.58
C THR A 517 15.23 -15.08 -17.77
N LEU A 518 15.38 -16.32 -17.28
CA LEU A 518 16.54 -17.16 -17.44
C LEU A 518 16.19 -18.35 -18.34
N ALA A 519 17.04 -18.58 -19.36
CA ALA A 519 16.89 -19.69 -20.30
C ALA A 519 15.45 -19.83 -20.86
N GLU A 520 14.77 -18.69 -21.12
CA GLU A 520 13.39 -18.58 -21.64
C GLU A 520 12.29 -19.26 -20.79
N LYS A 521 12.68 -20.07 -19.80
CA LYS A 521 11.78 -20.90 -18.99
C LYS A 521 11.55 -20.37 -17.56
N TRP A 522 12.52 -19.63 -16.99
CA TRP A 522 12.45 -19.20 -15.61
C TRP A 522 12.20 -17.69 -15.54
N ASN A 523 11.02 -17.27 -15.11
CA ASN A 523 10.75 -15.88 -14.78
C ASN A 523 10.98 -15.69 -13.28
N LEU A 524 11.83 -14.72 -12.91
CA LEU A 524 12.22 -14.48 -11.53
C LEU A 524 12.01 -13.00 -11.18
N ILE A 525 11.53 -12.77 -9.97
CA ILE A 525 11.47 -11.46 -9.34
C ILE A 525 11.77 -11.62 -7.85
N GLY A 526 12.69 -10.82 -7.32
CA GLY A 526 12.97 -10.88 -5.90
C GLY A 526 14.24 -10.17 -5.51
N GLY A 527 14.66 -10.39 -4.27
CA GLY A 527 15.85 -9.77 -3.70
C GLY A 527 15.86 -9.79 -2.19
N PHE A 528 16.64 -8.90 -1.61
CA PHE A 528 16.72 -8.74 -0.16
C PHE A 528 17.02 -7.29 0.23
N MET A 529 16.65 -6.93 1.45
CA MET A 529 16.97 -5.66 2.08
C MET A 529 17.52 -5.90 3.49
N HIS A 530 18.57 -5.19 3.83
CA HIS A 530 19.03 -5.00 5.20
C HIS A 530 18.71 -3.58 5.65
N LEU A 531 18.07 -3.43 6.80
CA LEU A 531 17.57 -2.16 7.31
C LEU A 531 18.08 -1.90 8.74
N ASN A 532 18.86 -0.85 8.91
CA ASN A 532 19.22 -0.30 10.22
C ASN A 532 18.32 0.91 10.50
N ALA A 533 17.20 0.65 11.19
CA ALA A 533 16.24 1.66 11.58
C ALA A 533 16.44 2.04 13.05
N LYS A 534 16.56 3.34 13.33
CA LYS A 534 16.74 3.87 14.69
C LYS A 534 15.92 5.13 14.92
N GLN A 535 15.42 5.27 16.13
CA GLN A 535 14.79 6.48 16.61
C GLN A 535 15.84 7.34 17.35
N LYS A 536 15.86 8.63 17.08
CA LYS A 536 16.63 9.63 17.84
C LYS A 536 15.63 10.55 18.50
N THR A 537 15.55 10.51 19.82
CA THR A 537 14.53 11.23 20.60
C THR A 537 15.13 11.71 21.92
N THR A 538 14.46 12.63 22.60
CA THR A 538 14.81 13.06 23.94
C THR A 538 14.41 12.03 25.01
N SER A 539 13.51 11.09 24.70
CA SER A 539 13.08 10.03 25.61
C SER A 539 14.09 8.88 25.66
N ALA A 540 14.67 8.58 26.80
CA ALA A 540 15.57 7.43 27.00
C ALA A 540 14.89 6.08 26.65
N ALA A 541 13.58 5.99 26.76
CA ALA A 541 12.81 4.78 26.45
C ALA A 541 12.81 4.45 24.95
N THR A 542 12.99 5.44 24.08
CA THR A 542 12.92 5.30 22.62
C THR A 542 14.23 5.64 21.91
N ASN A 543 15.09 6.43 22.55
CA ASN A 543 16.33 6.90 21.92
C ASN A 543 17.29 5.74 21.60
N GLY A 544 17.76 5.69 20.35
CA GLY A 544 18.63 4.64 19.84
C GLY A 544 17.92 3.32 19.53
N LYS A 545 16.63 3.18 19.88
CA LYS A 545 15.83 1.99 19.68
C LYS A 545 15.30 1.89 18.26
N ARG A 546 15.08 0.65 17.81
CA ARG A 546 14.40 0.34 16.56
C ARG A 546 12.91 0.69 16.69
N PRO A 547 12.27 1.25 15.64
CA PRO A 547 10.81 1.40 15.62
C PRO A 547 10.11 0.04 15.76
N ASN A 548 9.00 0.02 16.52
CA ASN A 548 8.25 -1.19 16.78
C ASN A 548 7.73 -1.83 15.48
N GLY A 549 7.86 -3.16 15.37
CA GLY A 549 7.40 -3.94 14.23
C GLY A 549 8.30 -3.87 12.98
N VAL A 550 9.39 -3.11 13.00
CA VAL A 550 10.28 -2.95 11.84
C VAL A 550 11.36 -4.05 11.84
N PRO A 551 11.39 -4.96 10.82
CA PRO A 551 12.39 -6.00 10.73
C PRO A 551 13.75 -5.46 10.27
N GLU A 552 14.83 -6.15 10.63
CA GLU A 552 16.17 -5.83 10.17
C GLU A 552 16.46 -6.36 8.76
N TRP A 553 15.91 -7.52 8.44
CA TRP A 553 16.08 -8.18 7.17
C TRP A 553 14.72 -8.48 6.54
N SER A 554 14.63 -8.34 5.24
CA SER A 554 13.56 -8.89 4.42
C SER A 554 14.16 -9.48 3.15
N ALA A 555 13.60 -10.61 2.71
CA ALA A 555 14.00 -11.22 1.45
C ALA A 555 12.79 -11.93 0.83
N ASN A 556 12.73 -11.91 -0.49
CA ASN A 556 11.68 -12.59 -1.23
C ASN A 556 12.21 -13.09 -2.57
N LEU A 557 11.54 -14.11 -3.09
CA LEU A 557 11.81 -14.64 -4.41
C LEU A 557 10.54 -15.27 -4.96
N GLY A 558 10.02 -14.69 -6.05
CA GLY A 558 8.98 -15.26 -6.89
C GLY A 558 9.59 -15.92 -8.11
N VAL A 559 9.19 -17.14 -8.41
CA VAL A 559 9.67 -17.97 -9.50
C VAL A 559 8.49 -18.54 -10.26
N GLU A 560 8.46 -18.37 -11.58
CA GLU A 560 7.63 -19.14 -12.49
C GLU A 560 8.55 -19.97 -13.38
N TYR A 561 8.40 -21.29 -13.34
CA TYR A 561 9.08 -22.21 -14.24
C TYR A 561 8.11 -22.72 -15.31
N LYS A 562 8.35 -22.38 -16.55
CA LYS A 562 7.60 -22.88 -17.72
C LYS A 562 8.17 -24.23 -18.13
N ALA A 563 7.50 -25.32 -17.77
CA ALA A 563 7.90 -26.66 -18.19
C ALA A 563 7.69 -26.83 -19.71
N ASN A 564 6.57 -26.29 -20.20
CA ASN A 564 6.22 -26.13 -21.61
C ASN A 564 5.27 -24.93 -21.80
N ASP A 565 4.67 -24.77 -22.99
CA ASP A 565 3.77 -23.65 -23.30
C ASP A 565 2.46 -23.69 -22.51
N ASP A 566 2.04 -24.88 -22.08
CA ASP A 566 0.77 -25.10 -21.39
C ASP A 566 0.93 -25.20 -19.87
N PHE A 567 2.09 -25.64 -19.38
CA PHE A 567 2.27 -25.95 -17.96
C PHE A 567 3.40 -25.14 -17.33
N SER A 568 3.08 -24.43 -16.26
CA SER A 568 4.08 -23.73 -15.43
C SER A 568 3.90 -24.02 -13.93
N VAL A 569 5.02 -24.00 -13.23
CA VAL A 569 5.10 -24.13 -11.77
C VAL A 569 5.43 -22.75 -11.18
N LEU A 570 4.72 -22.40 -10.14
CA LEU A 570 4.86 -21.14 -9.41
C LEU A 570 5.40 -21.41 -8.01
N MET A 571 6.40 -20.65 -7.57
CA MET A 571 6.89 -20.67 -6.20
C MET A 571 7.16 -19.24 -5.72
N ARG A 572 6.88 -18.98 -4.43
CA ARG A 572 7.25 -17.73 -3.78
C ARG A 572 7.74 -18.00 -2.37
N GLY A 573 9.01 -17.66 -2.10
CA GLY A 573 9.57 -17.59 -0.76
C GLY A 573 9.51 -16.16 -0.24
N ASN A 574 9.14 -15.99 1.03
CA ASN A 574 9.16 -14.71 1.72
C ASN A 574 9.75 -14.87 3.12
N TYR A 575 10.84 -14.16 3.40
CA TYR A 575 11.51 -14.11 4.68
C TYR A 575 11.38 -12.72 5.29
N VAL A 576 10.95 -12.67 6.54
CA VAL A 576 10.91 -11.45 7.36
C VAL A 576 11.74 -11.71 8.61
N GLY A 577 12.76 -10.90 8.82
CA GLY A 577 13.67 -10.97 9.95
C GLY A 577 12.99 -10.65 11.29
N SER A 578 13.71 -10.85 12.36
CA SER A 578 13.23 -10.49 13.69
C SER A 578 13.00 -8.98 13.83
N SER A 579 12.05 -8.64 14.65
CA SER A 579 11.71 -7.28 15.03
C SER A 579 11.40 -7.17 16.52
N PHE A 580 10.95 -6.03 16.98
CA PHE A 580 10.63 -5.80 18.38
C PHE A 580 9.30 -5.08 18.52
N VAL A 581 8.70 -5.22 19.69
CA VAL A 581 7.59 -4.40 20.18
C VAL A 581 7.95 -3.80 21.53
N ARG A 582 7.20 -2.78 21.97
CA ARG A 582 7.45 -2.09 23.23
C ARG A 582 8.86 -1.50 23.35
N ASN A 583 9.36 -0.86 22.26
CA ASN A 583 10.68 -0.22 22.23
C ASN A 583 11.82 -1.20 22.58
N GLU A 584 11.86 -2.32 21.89
CA GLU A 584 12.80 -3.43 22.05
C GLU A 584 12.70 -4.20 23.39
N GLN A 585 11.59 -4.06 24.10
CA GLN A 585 11.38 -4.83 25.33
C GLN A 585 11.10 -6.30 24.99
N TYR A 586 10.37 -6.57 23.91
CA TYR A 586 10.00 -7.94 23.52
C TYR A 586 10.37 -8.19 22.06
N GLY A 587 11.11 -9.29 21.84
CA GLY A 587 11.51 -9.75 20.51
C GLY A 587 10.36 -10.47 19.78
N VAL A 588 10.16 -10.14 18.51
CA VAL A 588 9.27 -10.87 17.61
C VAL A 588 10.15 -11.75 16.72
N PRO A 589 9.98 -13.09 16.73
CA PRO A 589 10.83 -14.00 15.96
C PRO A 589 10.71 -13.78 14.44
N SER A 590 11.77 -14.07 13.71
CA SER A 590 11.75 -14.13 12.25
C SER A 590 10.89 -15.28 11.75
N TYR A 591 10.42 -15.17 10.50
CA TYR A 591 9.69 -16.23 9.84
C TYR A 591 10.01 -16.34 8.36
N PHE A 592 9.77 -17.53 7.82
CA PHE A 592 9.81 -17.81 6.39
C PHE A 592 8.50 -18.50 5.99
N THR A 593 7.90 -18.04 4.90
CA THR A 593 6.74 -18.69 4.28
C THR A 593 7.05 -19.08 2.84
N LEU A 594 6.52 -20.21 2.42
CA LEU A 594 6.61 -20.71 1.05
C LEU A 594 5.20 -20.84 0.48
N ASP A 595 4.96 -20.25 -0.70
CA ASP A 595 3.78 -20.50 -1.50
C ASP A 595 4.20 -21.28 -2.74
N ALA A 596 3.36 -22.21 -3.19
CA ALA A 596 3.61 -23.01 -4.39
C ALA A 596 2.32 -23.23 -5.17
N GLY A 597 2.43 -23.40 -6.48
CA GLY A 597 1.28 -23.66 -7.31
C GLY A 597 1.63 -24.05 -8.73
N VAL A 598 0.61 -24.29 -9.53
CA VAL A 598 0.72 -24.65 -10.93
C VAL A 598 -0.32 -23.90 -11.75
N ASN A 599 0.04 -23.58 -12.99
CA ASN A 599 -0.88 -23.14 -14.04
C ASN A 599 -0.88 -24.19 -15.15
N TYR A 600 -2.07 -24.50 -15.64
CA TYR A 600 -2.25 -25.40 -16.79
C TYR A 600 -3.22 -24.78 -17.78
N LYS A 601 -2.75 -24.55 -19.00
CA LYS A 601 -3.55 -24.08 -20.12
C LYS A 601 -4.08 -25.29 -20.89
N THR A 602 -5.34 -25.25 -21.21
CA THR A 602 -6.04 -26.31 -21.95
C THR A 602 -7.20 -25.71 -22.74
N SER A 603 -8.05 -26.52 -23.34
CA SER A 603 -9.28 -26.07 -23.98
C SER A 603 -10.45 -26.98 -23.59
N LEU A 604 -11.62 -26.38 -23.45
CA LEU A 604 -12.88 -27.10 -23.26
C LEU A 604 -13.83 -26.73 -24.42
N ASN A 605 -14.19 -27.70 -25.25
CA ASN A 605 -15.01 -27.44 -26.46
C ASN A 605 -14.48 -26.28 -27.32
N SER A 606 -13.16 -26.27 -27.57
CA SER A 606 -12.43 -25.23 -28.28
C SER A 606 -12.30 -23.86 -27.59
N THR A 607 -12.88 -23.67 -26.43
CA THR A 607 -12.66 -22.48 -25.61
C THR A 607 -11.37 -22.65 -24.81
N PRO A 608 -10.39 -21.74 -24.94
CA PRO A 608 -9.17 -21.77 -24.11
C PRO A 608 -9.51 -21.62 -22.64
N VAL A 609 -8.86 -22.43 -21.80
CA VAL A 609 -9.05 -22.45 -20.35
C VAL A 609 -7.71 -22.44 -19.64
N THR A 610 -7.54 -21.54 -18.69
CA THR A 610 -6.40 -21.56 -17.77
C THR A 610 -6.87 -22.06 -16.39
N LEU A 611 -6.36 -23.23 -15.99
CA LEU A 611 -6.56 -23.79 -14.66
C LEU A 611 -5.37 -23.40 -13.78
N ARG A 612 -5.64 -23.03 -12.54
CA ARG A 612 -4.60 -22.71 -11.54
C ARG A 612 -4.91 -23.38 -10.21
N ALA A 613 -3.88 -23.96 -9.61
CA ALA A 613 -3.93 -24.44 -8.22
C ALA A 613 -2.79 -23.80 -7.44
N MET A 614 -3.10 -23.19 -6.29
CA MET A 614 -2.13 -22.55 -5.40
C MET A 614 -2.30 -23.05 -3.98
N CYS A 615 -1.19 -23.24 -3.30
CA CYS A 615 -1.11 -23.43 -1.86
C CYS A 615 -0.27 -22.30 -1.26
N TYR A 616 -0.89 -21.46 -0.46
CA TYR A 616 -0.21 -20.38 0.29
C TYR A 616 0.22 -20.92 1.65
N ASN A 617 1.41 -20.50 2.11
CA ASN A 617 2.03 -20.98 3.35
C ASN A 617 2.04 -22.53 3.42
N VAL A 618 2.69 -23.15 2.45
CA VAL A 618 2.75 -24.63 2.26
C VAL A 618 3.16 -25.36 3.55
N THR A 619 4.10 -24.78 4.28
CA THR A 619 4.65 -25.36 5.52
C THR A 619 3.77 -25.16 6.75
N ASP A 620 2.64 -24.45 6.61
CA ASP A 620 1.75 -24.07 7.70
C ASP A 620 2.50 -23.35 8.85
N LYS A 621 3.44 -22.48 8.48
CA LYS A 621 4.26 -21.75 9.44
C LYS A 621 3.37 -20.84 10.27
N LYS A 622 3.45 -20.99 11.59
CA LYS A 622 2.83 -20.09 12.58
C LYS A 622 3.80 -18.97 12.89
N TYR A 623 3.36 -17.72 12.79
CA TYR A 623 4.20 -16.56 13.01
C TYR A 623 3.40 -15.35 13.47
N TRP A 624 4.07 -14.42 14.13
CA TRP A 624 3.55 -13.10 14.44
C TRP A 624 3.86 -12.14 13.30
N ALA A 625 2.87 -11.39 12.82
CA ALA A 625 3.01 -10.28 11.90
C ALA A 625 2.81 -8.96 12.67
N PRO A 626 3.88 -8.27 13.06
CA PRO A 626 3.77 -7.06 13.86
C PRO A 626 3.44 -5.83 13.00
N SER A 627 2.60 -4.94 13.55
CA SER A 627 2.34 -3.59 13.06
C SER A 627 2.42 -2.62 14.24
N GLY A 628 3.53 -1.90 14.38
CA GLY A 628 3.82 -1.16 15.60
C GLY A 628 3.87 -2.10 16.82
N ASN A 629 3.05 -1.82 17.82
CA ASN A 629 2.89 -2.68 19.01
C ASN A 629 1.78 -3.72 18.89
N THR A 630 1.10 -3.81 17.76
CA THR A 630 0.03 -4.77 17.53
C THR A 630 0.59 -6.02 16.83
N LEU A 631 0.29 -7.18 17.36
CA LEU A 631 0.65 -8.50 16.83
C LEU A 631 -0.56 -9.09 16.11
N HIS A 632 -0.42 -9.40 14.82
CA HIS A 632 -1.41 -10.12 14.03
C HIS A 632 -0.99 -11.58 13.90
N PHE A 633 -1.96 -12.50 13.83
CA PHE A 633 -1.66 -13.90 13.51
C PHE A 633 -1.21 -13.99 12.05
N GLY A 634 -0.19 -14.75 11.78
CA GLY A 634 0.24 -15.05 10.42
C GLY A 634 -0.84 -15.83 9.64
N GLY A 635 -0.90 -15.60 8.32
CA GLY A 635 -1.89 -16.30 7.48
C GLY A 635 -1.71 -17.81 7.51
N PRO A 636 -2.79 -18.60 7.68
CA PRO A 636 -2.73 -20.05 7.68
C PRO A 636 -2.43 -20.61 6.30
N ARG A 637 -2.10 -21.92 6.22
CA ARG A 637 -2.08 -22.62 4.93
C ARG A 637 -3.44 -22.51 4.27
N THR A 638 -3.45 -22.06 3.02
CA THR A 638 -4.67 -21.79 2.25
C THR A 638 -4.53 -22.35 0.85
N PHE A 639 -5.54 -23.08 0.39
CA PHE A 639 -5.60 -23.58 -0.98
C PHE A 639 -6.51 -22.69 -1.83
N MET A 640 -6.14 -22.50 -3.09
CA MET A 640 -6.95 -21.82 -4.09
C MET A 640 -6.92 -22.62 -5.39
N LEU A 641 -8.10 -22.83 -5.97
CA LEU A 641 -8.29 -23.36 -7.30
C LEU A 641 -8.98 -22.29 -8.16
N SER A 642 -8.58 -22.15 -9.40
CA SER A 642 -9.29 -21.26 -10.35
C SER A 642 -9.36 -21.85 -11.74
N ALA A 643 -10.42 -21.46 -12.44
CA ALA A 643 -10.61 -21.69 -13.86
C ALA A 643 -10.95 -20.35 -14.52
N GLU A 644 -10.20 -19.98 -15.56
CA GLU A 644 -10.43 -18.80 -16.38
C GLU A 644 -10.66 -19.24 -17.82
N PHE A 645 -11.78 -18.82 -18.40
CA PHE A 645 -12.20 -19.12 -19.76
C PHE A 645 -12.02 -17.88 -20.63
N ASP A 646 -11.38 -18.03 -21.77
CA ASP A 646 -11.24 -16.99 -22.81
C ASP A 646 -12.28 -17.26 -23.89
N ILE A 647 -13.42 -16.49 -23.88
CA ILE A 647 -14.65 -16.79 -24.64
C ILE A 647 -14.85 -15.86 -25.85
#